data_308c94091e4649dab73d38aabf055614
#
_entry.id   308c94091e4649dab73d38aabf055614
#
_cell.length_a   1.000
_cell.length_b   1.000
_cell.length_c   1.000
_cell.angle_alpha   90.00
_cell.angle_beta   90.00
_cell.angle_gamma   90.00
#
_symmetry.space_group_name_H-M   'P 1'
#
loop_
_entity.id
_entity.type
_entity.pdbx_description
1 polymer ?
#
loop_
_entity_poly.entity_id
_entity_poly.type
_entity_poly.pdbx_seq_one_letter_code
_entity_poly.pdbx_strand_id
1 'polypeptide(L)'
;VTDLFEQSSMRLDTAINKIASAIADGGLSKKQLFDVMATLHGCGSAEGLWSQRGAYDLLEAALSRHLQRAHAGPDCQSISKLTGLIESLPTHTVRSEDQIRYQQFSTPADLAALALWLAVPRETDVVLEPSAGHGALVAMLPTIAALHLNEIDPRRREKLTLIFPDATLTGFDGAMLSSLLDPCVRPSLILMNPPFSRSFGRGADEYAAVRHLRAAIRRVAAGGRVVAIMPDWFTTSAKLAHIYDETFASCTVQTSIRLGKCYHKQGTSVAVRLYVIDKMPGHTRPPIISRETVAAIVEIVRPVPRYETRQVHAVRAPSQKARPASLFKAMRAKPKAPQAPSRIVERALIEPLAFEPLASPRPLGEQSGVYLPYRPSRVEIARAREHPTPLVESVAMGSIPAPVPHYVPALQERILSESLLSEAQIETVIYAGNAWDQYLPGTFIPSEEGVGLTLDEKGKEYRKGYFLGDGTGAGKGRQIAACILDNWLAGRRKAIWVSKNESLLEDARRDWSAIGGMPADIQPLSNWKIDQDVPFRDGIVFVTYPTLRSQRQDATRLKQLLDWAGDDFEGVIAFDESHEMGGVAGGEGARGAKNGSLQGIAGVLLQNNLPGARVLYASATGASDVNNLAYAVRLGLWGPGTAFANREDFIAQIRGGGIAAMELVSRDLKALGLYQARALSFAGVEYEILKHDLSPDQISIYDTYADAWAILCAAAHKMPYREEAIMR
;
A
#
# COMPACT_ATOMS: atom_id res chain seq x y z
N VAL A 1 23.11 -17.65 2.25
CA VAL A 1 21.70 -17.19 2.37
C VAL A 1 20.83 -18.02 1.45
N THR A 2 21.21 -18.30 0.22
CA THR A 2 20.48 -19.13 -0.74
C THR A 2 20.23 -20.55 -0.19
N ASP A 3 21.25 -21.18 0.40
CA ASP A 3 21.15 -22.53 1.00
C ASP A 3 20.15 -22.64 2.17
N LEU A 4 20.03 -21.61 3.00
CA LEU A 4 19.09 -21.58 4.13
C LEU A 4 17.63 -21.41 3.67
N PHE A 5 17.41 -20.65 2.60
CA PHE A 5 16.08 -20.48 1.99
C PHE A 5 15.62 -21.77 1.31
N GLU A 6 16.51 -22.42 0.55
CA GLU A 6 16.21 -23.71 -0.10
C GLU A 6 15.93 -24.81 0.93
N GLN A 7 16.69 -24.88 2.03
CA GLN A 7 16.41 -25.82 3.12
C GLN A 7 15.08 -25.55 3.83
N SER A 8 14.72 -24.29 4.04
CA SER A 8 13.43 -23.90 4.63
C SER A 8 12.25 -24.29 3.73
N SER A 9 12.36 -24.00 2.44
CA SER A 9 11.34 -24.33 1.42
C SER A 9 11.17 -25.84 1.29
N MET A 10 12.26 -26.62 1.29
CA MET A 10 12.23 -28.09 1.23
C MET A 10 11.56 -28.70 2.48
N ARG A 11 11.82 -28.15 3.67
CA ARG A 11 11.14 -28.60 4.89
C ARG A 11 9.66 -28.32 4.86
N LEU A 12 9.26 -27.14 4.37
CA LEU A 12 7.86 -26.74 4.23
C LEU A 12 7.13 -27.65 3.23
N ASP A 13 7.72 -27.93 2.06
CA ASP A 13 7.17 -28.85 1.07
C ASP A 13 7.02 -30.27 1.64
N THR A 14 8.01 -30.76 2.37
CA THR A 14 7.96 -32.06 3.06
C THR A 14 6.80 -32.13 4.05
N ALA A 15 6.58 -31.07 4.83
CA ALA A 15 5.48 -31.01 5.80
C ALA A 15 4.12 -30.97 5.09
N ILE A 16 3.97 -30.18 4.02
CA ILE A 16 2.75 -30.14 3.19
C ILE A 16 2.45 -31.53 2.64
N ASN A 17 3.46 -32.21 2.07
CA ASN A 17 3.29 -33.56 1.50
C ASN A 17 2.91 -34.61 2.56
N LYS A 18 3.50 -34.54 3.76
CA LYS A 18 3.20 -35.44 4.87
C LYS A 18 1.74 -35.30 5.34
N ILE A 19 1.24 -34.07 5.47
CA ILE A 19 -0.16 -33.80 5.82
C ILE A 19 -1.10 -34.24 4.68
N ALA A 20 -0.76 -33.93 3.43
CA ALA A 20 -1.57 -34.33 2.27
C ALA A 20 -1.69 -35.85 2.15
N SER A 21 -0.65 -36.60 2.47
CA SER A 21 -0.69 -38.08 2.52
C SER A 21 -1.55 -38.58 3.67
N ALA A 22 -1.46 -38.00 4.85
CA ALA A 22 -2.33 -38.37 5.98
C ALA A 22 -3.82 -38.13 5.68
N ILE A 23 -4.13 -37.03 4.95
CA ILE A 23 -5.50 -36.76 4.46
C ILE A 23 -5.96 -37.86 3.49
N ALA A 24 -5.08 -38.33 2.59
CA ALA A 24 -5.39 -39.40 1.64
C ALA A 24 -5.63 -40.77 2.33
N ASP A 25 -4.96 -41.03 3.45
CA ASP A 25 -5.05 -42.26 4.22
C ASP A 25 -6.31 -42.32 5.15
N GLY A 26 -7.21 -41.35 5.06
CA GLY A 26 -8.52 -41.39 5.71
C GLY A 26 -8.74 -40.41 6.84
N GLY A 27 -7.89 -39.42 7.02
CA GLY A 27 -8.12 -38.31 7.94
C GLY A 27 -6.88 -37.84 8.70
N LEU A 28 -7.01 -36.70 9.34
CA LEU A 28 -5.95 -36.06 10.11
C LEU A 28 -6.49 -35.59 11.47
N SER A 29 -5.93 -36.08 12.56
CA SER A 29 -6.26 -35.55 13.90
C SER A 29 -5.51 -34.24 14.19
N LYS A 30 -6.06 -33.44 15.11
CA LYS A 30 -5.40 -32.20 15.59
C LYS A 30 -3.99 -32.48 16.16
N LYS A 31 -3.83 -33.61 16.85
CA LYS A 31 -2.55 -34.04 17.40
C LYS A 31 -1.52 -34.29 16.31
N GLN A 32 -1.86 -35.07 15.29
CA GLN A 32 -0.98 -35.34 14.15
C GLN A 32 -0.57 -34.07 13.42
N LEU A 33 -1.50 -33.11 13.22
CA LEU A 33 -1.20 -31.81 12.64
C LEU A 33 -0.14 -31.05 13.47
N PHE A 34 -0.28 -31.03 14.79
CA PHE A 34 0.65 -30.35 15.68
C PHE A 34 2.00 -31.06 15.78
N ASP A 35 2.04 -32.39 15.71
CA ASP A 35 3.27 -33.19 15.65
C ASP A 35 4.09 -32.87 14.39
N VAL A 36 3.41 -32.66 13.25
CA VAL A 36 4.08 -32.21 12.00
C VAL A 36 4.66 -30.81 12.18
N MET A 37 3.93 -29.89 12.81
CA MET A 37 4.44 -28.53 13.08
C MET A 37 5.63 -28.56 14.04
N ALA A 38 5.55 -29.35 15.10
CA ALA A 38 6.67 -29.52 16.04
C ALA A 38 7.92 -30.08 15.34
N THR A 39 7.74 -31.02 14.41
CA THR A 39 8.83 -31.57 13.60
C THR A 39 9.42 -30.50 12.64
N LEU A 40 8.57 -29.71 12.01
CA LEU A 40 8.98 -28.66 11.08
C LEU A 40 9.83 -27.57 11.75
N HIS A 41 9.40 -27.15 12.95
CA HIS A 41 10.05 -26.07 13.71
C HIS A 41 11.07 -26.54 14.76
N GLY A 42 11.17 -27.86 15.01
CA GLY A 42 12.05 -28.44 16.01
C GLY A 42 11.61 -28.23 17.46
N CYS A 43 10.38 -27.72 17.69
CA CYS A 43 9.89 -27.37 19.02
C CYS A 43 8.36 -27.39 19.12
N GLY A 44 7.82 -27.41 20.35
CA GLY A 44 6.39 -27.32 20.61
C GLY A 44 5.83 -25.91 20.40
N SER A 45 4.50 -25.79 20.36
CA SER A 45 3.82 -24.48 20.21
C SER A 45 4.04 -23.53 21.40
N ALA A 46 4.37 -24.05 22.57
CA ALA A 46 4.63 -23.28 23.79
C ALA A 46 5.90 -22.41 23.68
N GLU A 47 6.83 -22.77 22.80
CA GLU A 47 8.09 -22.04 22.58
C GLU A 47 7.94 -20.84 21.62
N GLY A 48 6.73 -20.63 21.08
CA GLY A 48 6.39 -19.42 20.31
C GLY A 48 6.92 -19.34 18.88
N LEU A 49 7.67 -20.34 18.38
CA LEU A 49 8.21 -20.36 17.02
C LEU A 49 7.14 -20.67 15.96
N TRP A 50 6.01 -21.23 16.35
CA TRP A 50 4.85 -21.43 15.51
C TRP A 50 3.54 -21.30 16.29
N SER A 51 2.46 -20.99 15.60
CA SER A 51 1.14 -20.80 16.19
C SER A 51 0.17 -21.88 15.71
N GLN A 52 -0.91 -22.10 16.47
CA GLN A 52 -2.01 -22.97 16.02
C GLN A 52 -2.56 -22.54 14.66
N ARG A 53 -2.61 -21.23 14.39
CA ARG A 53 -2.99 -20.70 13.09
C ARG A 53 -2.05 -21.18 11.98
N GLY A 54 -0.73 -21.09 12.19
CA GLY A 54 0.26 -21.57 11.21
C GLY A 54 0.05 -23.05 10.87
N ALA A 55 -0.38 -23.86 11.86
CA ALA A 55 -0.74 -25.26 11.64
C ALA A 55 -1.97 -25.43 10.75
N TYR A 56 -3.02 -24.63 10.97
CA TYR A 56 -4.20 -24.66 10.11
C TYR A 56 -3.94 -24.08 8.71
N ASP A 57 -3.13 -23.01 8.59
CA ASP A 57 -2.68 -22.52 7.28
C ASP A 57 -1.89 -23.60 6.51
N LEU A 58 -1.13 -24.44 7.22
CA LEU A 58 -0.42 -25.57 6.61
C LEU A 58 -1.37 -26.69 6.22
N LEU A 59 -2.39 -26.98 7.03
CA LEU A 59 -3.45 -27.94 6.72
C LEU A 59 -4.19 -27.57 5.44
N GLU A 60 -4.55 -26.29 5.27
CA GLU A 60 -5.25 -25.81 4.07
C GLU A 60 -4.38 -25.92 2.83
N ALA A 61 -3.08 -25.58 2.93
CA ALA A 61 -2.12 -25.77 1.84
C ALA A 61 -1.99 -27.25 1.46
N ALA A 62 -1.92 -28.14 2.43
CA ALA A 62 -1.85 -29.58 2.24
C ALA A 62 -3.15 -30.16 1.65
N LEU A 63 -4.31 -29.63 2.03
CA LEU A 63 -5.59 -30.00 1.44
C LEU A 63 -5.63 -29.62 -0.05
N SER A 64 -5.20 -28.41 -0.42
CA SER A 64 -5.09 -28.01 -1.84
C SER A 64 -4.14 -28.93 -2.62
N ARG A 65 -3.00 -29.31 -2.02
CA ARG A 65 -2.07 -30.29 -2.62
C ARG A 65 -2.70 -31.69 -2.77
N HIS A 66 -3.48 -32.13 -1.80
CA HIS A 66 -4.21 -33.40 -1.86
C HIS A 66 -5.24 -33.40 -3.00
N LEU A 67 -6.03 -32.31 -3.11
CA LEU A 67 -7.05 -32.16 -4.16
C LEU A 67 -6.43 -32.08 -5.56
N GLN A 68 -5.28 -31.45 -5.71
CA GLN A 68 -4.55 -31.34 -6.97
C GLN A 68 -4.16 -32.72 -7.54
N ARG A 69 -3.89 -33.71 -6.69
CA ARG A 69 -3.55 -35.08 -7.11
C ARG A 69 -4.70 -35.83 -7.77
N ALA A 70 -5.93 -35.34 -7.65
CA ALA A 70 -7.10 -35.99 -8.23
C ALA A 70 -7.18 -35.85 -9.78
N HIS A 71 -6.44 -34.90 -10.38
CA HIS A 71 -6.27 -34.64 -11.83
C HIS A 71 -7.55 -34.57 -12.70
N ALA A 72 -8.72 -34.83 -12.13
CA ALA A 72 -10.00 -34.73 -12.80
C ALA A 72 -10.80 -33.58 -12.26
N GLY A 73 -11.48 -32.83 -13.13
CA GLY A 73 -12.41 -31.80 -12.70
C GLY A 73 -13.50 -32.37 -11.77
N PRO A 74 -14.07 -31.55 -10.86
CA PRO A 74 -15.09 -32.02 -9.92
C PRO A 74 -16.40 -32.40 -10.63
N ASP A 75 -17.07 -33.42 -10.10
CA ASP A 75 -18.41 -33.85 -10.46
C ASP A 75 -19.30 -33.98 -9.21
N CYS A 76 -20.57 -34.34 -9.41
CA CYS A 76 -21.53 -34.51 -8.32
C CYS A 76 -21.04 -35.45 -7.22
N GLN A 77 -20.41 -36.59 -7.63
CA GLN A 77 -19.98 -37.62 -6.68
C GLN A 77 -18.73 -37.17 -5.88
N SER A 78 -17.75 -36.56 -6.57
CA SER A 78 -16.54 -36.07 -5.95
C SER A 78 -16.84 -34.94 -4.96
N ILE A 79 -17.75 -34.01 -5.30
CA ILE A 79 -18.18 -32.93 -4.39
C ILE A 79 -18.83 -33.51 -3.13
N SER A 80 -19.73 -34.49 -3.28
CA SER A 80 -20.38 -35.15 -2.12
C SER A 80 -19.39 -35.88 -1.22
N LYS A 81 -18.35 -36.53 -1.78
CA LYS A 81 -17.27 -37.15 -1.02
C LYS A 81 -16.41 -36.14 -0.27
N LEU A 82 -16.18 -34.95 -0.87
CA LEU A 82 -15.43 -33.87 -0.22
C LEU A 82 -16.11 -33.32 1.03
N THR A 83 -17.44 -33.26 1.05
CA THR A 83 -18.19 -32.90 2.26
C THR A 83 -17.86 -33.84 3.43
N GLY A 84 -17.84 -35.16 3.17
CA GLY A 84 -17.45 -36.15 4.18
C GLY A 84 -15.97 -36.00 4.64
N LEU A 85 -15.07 -35.72 3.71
CA LEU A 85 -13.66 -35.47 4.02
C LEU A 85 -13.49 -34.24 4.92
N ILE A 86 -14.14 -33.12 4.61
CA ILE A 86 -14.09 -31.89 5.40
C ILE A 86 -14.56 -32.14 6.84
N GLU A 87 -15.62 -32.94 7.02
CA GLU A 87 -16.12 -33.28 8.34
C GLU A 87 -15.11 -34.08 9.19
N SER A 88 -14.24 -34.86 8.57
CA SER A 88 -13.18 -35.62 9.25
C SER A 88 -11.94 -34.78 9.64
N LEU A 89 -11.78 -33.57 9.10
CA LEU A 89 -10.63 -32.71 9.38
C LEU A 89 -10.81 -31.89 10.66
N PRO A 90 -9.71 -31.46 11.31
CA PRO A 90 -9.74 -30.63 12.49
C PRO A 90 -10.45 -29.29 12.25
N THR A 91 -11.36 -28.91 13.14
CA THR A 91 -12.07 -27.62 13.07
C THR A 91 -11.19 -26.48 13.57
N HIS A 92 -11.20 -25.34 12.87
CA HIS A 92 -10.57 -24.11 13.33
C HIS A 92 -11.25 -23.57 14.59
N THR A 93 -10.56 -23.64 15.75
CA THR A 93 -11.11 -23.21 17.04
C THR A 93 -10.64 -21.84 17.50
N VAL A 94 -9.64 -21.25 16.83
CA VAL A 94 -9.00 -19.98 17.24
C VAL A 94 -9.13 -18.95 16.13
N ARG A 95 -9.82 -17.84 16.42
CA ARG A 95 -9.82 -16.63 15.56
C ARG A 95 -8.62 -15.78 15.95
N SER A 96 -7.74 -15.47 15.01
CA SER A 96 -6.65 -14.52 15.22
C SER A 96 -7.06 -13.12 14.79
N GLU A 97 -6.41 -12.08 15.37
CA GLU A 97 -6.60 -10.68 14.97
C GLU A 97 -6.32 -10.48 13.47
N ASP A 98 -5.35 -11.17 12.89
CA ASP A 98 -5.04 -11.11 11.47
C ASP A 98 -6.15 -11.73 10.59
N GLN A 99 -6.83 -12.79 11.02
CA GLN A 99 -8.00 -13.30 10.28
C GLN A 99 -9.14 -12.29 10.28
N ILE A 100 -9.31 -11.58 11.40
CA ILE A 100 -10.29 -10.49 11.50
C ILE A 100 -9.82 -9.30 10.65
N ARG A 101 -8.52 -8.99 10.66
CA ARG A 101 -7.92 -7.85 9.95
C ARG A 101 -7.94 -8.02 8.44
N TYR A 102 -7.64 -9.22 7.93
CA TYR A 102 -7.57 -9.52 6.49
C TYR A 102 -8.77 -10.30 5.97
N GLN A 103 -9.69 -10.71 6.85
CA GLN A 103 -10.82 -11.60 6.52
C GLN A 103 -10.40 -12.83 5.71
N GLN A 104 -9.29 -13.43 6.10
CA GLN A 104 -8.68 -14.58 5.44
C GLN A 104 -9.40 -15.87 5.83
N PHE A 105 -10.64 -16.03 5.35
CA PHE A 105 -11.35 -17.30 5.46
C PHE A 105 -11.08 -18.12 4.21
N SER A 106 -10.42 -19.27 4.39
CA SER A 106 -10.20 -20.19 3.28
C SER A 106 -11.52 -20.79 2.80
N THR A 107 -11.63 -20.98 1.51
CA THR A 107 -12.83 -21.56 0.90
C THR A 107 -12.91 -23.03 1.27
N PRO A 108 -14.04 -23.51 1.84
CA PRO A 108 -14.26 -24.95 2.03
C PRO A 108 -14.09 -25.73 0.74
N ALA A 109 -13.45 -26.91 0.80
CA ALA A 109 -13.08 -27.65 -0.40
C ALA A 109 -14.31 -28.13 -1.23
N ASP A 110 -15.41 -28.45 -0.59
CA ASP A 110 -16.68 -28.80 -1.27
C ASP A 110 -17.31 -27.59 -1.97
N LEU A 111 -17.28 -26.41 -1.34
CA LEU A 111 -17.73 -25.16 -1.95
C LEU A 111 -16.82 -24.75 -3.11
N ALA A 112 -15.50 -24.93 -2.95
CA ALA A 112 -14.52 -24.66 -4.00
C ALA A 112 -14.75 -25.60 -5.22
N ALA A 113 -14.97 -26.88 -4.97
CA ALA A 113 -15.29 -27.85 -6.00
C ALA A 113 -16.63 -27.55 -6.70
N LEU A 114 -17.66 -27.13 -5.95
CA LEU A 114 -18.93 -26.68 -6.53
C LEU A 114 -18.73 -25.47 -7.44
N ALA A 115 -17.97 -24.47 -7.00
CA ALA A 115 -17.68 -23.29 -7.79
C ALA A 115 -16.94 -23.64 -9.09
N LEU A 116 -15.94 -24.52 -9.00
CA LEU A 116 -15.18 -25.00 -10.17
C LEU A 116 -16.05 -25.85 -11.12
N TRP A 117 -16.89 -26.72 -10.59
CA TRP A 117 -17.82 -27.52 -11.41
C TRP A 117 -18.77 -26.63 -12.22
N LEU A 118 -19.33 -25.60 -11.62
CA LEU A 118 -20.20 -24.62 -12.28
C LEU A 118 -19.46 -23.68 -13.23
N ALA A 119 -18.15 -23.53 -13.06
CA ALA A 119 -17.30 -22.73 -13.93
C ALA A 119 -17.14 -23.34 -15.35
N VAL A 120 -17.25 -24.66 -15.49
CA VAL A 120 -17.04 -25.39 -16.76
C VAL A 120 -15.71 -25.01 -17.40
N PRO A 121 -14.55 -25.31 -16.76
CA PRO A 121 -13.23 -24.96 -17.28
C PRO A 121 -12.95 -25.68 -18.60
N ARG A 122 -12.13 -25.05 -19.46
CA ARG A 122 -11.71 -25.59 -20.79
C ARG A 122 -10.19 -25.63 -20.86
N GLU A 123 -9.63 -26.50 -21.64
CA GLU A 123 -8.18 -26.61 -21.86
C GLU A 123 -7.55 -25.30 -22.40
N THR A 124 -8.33 -24.50 -23.12
CA THR A 124 -7.89 -23.21 -23.68
C THR A 124 -8.00 -22.04 -22.71
N ASP A 125 -8.47 -22.26 -21.48
CA ASP A 125 -8.67 -21.18 -20.54
C ASP A 125 -7.36 -20.62 -19.99
N VAL A 126 -7.31 -19.30 -19.92
CA VAL A 126 -6.43 -18.56 -19.05
C VAL A 126 -7.22 -18.28 -17.77
N VAL A 127 -6.84 -18.95 -16.68
CA VAL A 127 -7.56 -18.89 -15.40
C VAL A 127 -6.87 -17.91 -14.48
N LEU A 128 -7.67 -17.08 -13.80
CA LEU A 128 -7.20 -16.15 -12.77
C LEU A 128 -7.98 -16.37 -11.46
N GLU A 129 -7.25 -16.47 -10.35
CA GLU A 129 -7.80 -16.38 -9.00
C GLU A 129 -7.27 -15.10 -8.32
N PRO A 130 -8.12 -14.06 -8.13
CA PRO A 130 -7.69 -12.75 -7.62
C PRO A 130 -7.32 -12.69 -6.14
N SER A 131 -7.71 -13.68 -5.35
CA SER A 131 -7.48 -13.77 -3.90
C SER A 131 -7.29 -15.24 -3.54
N ALA A 132 -6.14 -15.79 -3.94
CA ALA A 132 -5.96 -17.23 -4.04
C ALA A 132 -5.88 -17.97 -2.68
N GLY A 133 -5.52 -17.28 -1.59
CA GLY A 133 -5.34 -17.93 -0.30
C GLY A 133 -4.34 -19.08 -0.39
N HIS A 134 -4.82 -20.31 -0.26
CA HIS A 134 -4.03 -21.53 -0.47
C HIS A 134 -4.41 -22.27 -1.78
N GLY A 135 -5.14 -21.62 -2.69
CA GLY A 135 -5.49 -22.15 -4.00
C GLY A 135 -6.63 -23.15 -4.00
N ALA A 136 -7.53 -23.12 -3.01
CA ALA A 136 -8.63 -24.09 -2.91
C ALA A 136 -9.55 -24.11 -4.15
N LEU A 137 -9.87 -22.93 -4.71
CA LEU A 137 -10.75 -22.80 -5.88
C LEU A 137 -10.17 -23.39 -7.18
N VAL A 138 -8.86 -23.48 -7.26
CA VAL A 138 -8.13 -23.96 -8.44
C VAL A 138 -7.48 -25.35 -8.23
N ALA A 139 -7.59 -25.91 -7.02
CA ALA A 139 -6.89 -27.15 -6.68
C ALA A 139 -7.31 -28.36 -7.55
N MET A 140 -8.56 -28.39 -7.99
CA MET A 140 -9.09 -29.48 -8.84
C MET A 140 -9.24 -29.06 -10.32
N LEU A 141 -8.53 -28.02 -10.77
CA LEU A 141 -8.56 -27.62 -12.18
C LEU A 141 -8.06 -28.76 -13.09
N PRO A 142 -8.78 -29.05 -14.18
CA PRO A 142 -8.22 -29.89 -15.25
C PRO A 142 -7.08 -29.14 -15.94
N THR A 143 -6.48 -29.78 -16.95
CA THR A 143 -5.49 -29.13 -17.82
C THR A 143 -6.06 -27.84 -18.43
N ILE A 144 -5.30 -26.75 -18.32
CA ILE A 144 -5.66 -25.41 -18.84
C ILE A 144 -4.46 -24.75 -19.53
N ALA A 145 -4.70 -23.70 -20.31
CA ALA A 145 -3.64 -23.01 -21.04
C ALA A 145 -2.68 -22.22 -20.13
N ALA A 146 -3.20 -21.53 -19.11
CA ALA A 146 -2.39 -20.78 -18.15
C ALA A 146 -3.14 -20.56 -16.83
N LEU A 147 -2.39 -20.56 -15.72
CA LEU A 147 -2.89 -20.27 -14.38
C LEU A 147 -2.20 -19.05 -13.79
N HIS A 148 -2.99 -18.06 -13.40
CA HIS A 148 -2.54 -16.86 -12.69
C HIS A 148 -3.17 -16.83 -11.31
N LEU A 149 -2.34 -16.74 -10.27
CA LEU A 149 -2.77 -16.67 -8.88
C LEU A 149 -2.30 -15.36 -8.28
N ASN A 150 -3.21 -14.62 -7.66
CA ASN A 150 -2.88 -13.42 -6.92
C ASN A 150 -3.18 -13.62 -5.44
N GLU A 151 -2.19 -13.41 -4.59
CA GLU A 151 -2.34 -13.49 -3.14
C GLU A 151 -1.50 -12.40 -2.48
N ILE A 152 -2.13 -11.57 -1.66
CA ILE A 152 -1.48 -10.42 -1.02
C ILE A 152 -0.54 -10.82 0.12
N ASP A 153 -0.84 -11.92 0.83
CA ASP A 153 -0.03 -12.44 1.94
C ASP A 153 1.21 -13.18 1.41
N PRO A 154 2.45 -12.69 1.68
CA PRO A 154 3.67 -13.35 1.20
C PRO A 154 3.85 -14.77 1.71
N ARG A 155 3.39 -15.08 2.96
CA ARG A 155 3.50 -16.43 3.55
C ARG A 155 2.59 -17.44 2.85
N ARG A 156 1.44 -16.98 2.34
CA ARG A 156 0.54 -17.80 1.54
C ARG A 156 1.07 -17.97 0.13
N ARG A 157 1.66 -16.91 -0.46
CA ARG A 157 2.33 -17.02 -1.77
C ARG A 157 3.46 -18.03 -1.78
N GLU A 158 4.27 -18.08 -0.73
CA GLU A 158 5.33 -19.11 -0.59
C GLU A 158 4.74 -20.52 -0.70
N LYS A 159 3.64 -20.80 -0.01
CA LYS A 159 2.97 -22.09 -0.10
C LYS A 159 2.36 -22.35 -1.49
N LEU A 160 1.77 -21.30 -2.10
CA LEU A 160 1.24 -21.40 -3.46
C LEU A 160 2.34 -21.74 -4.49
N THR A 161 3.54 -21.19 -4.34
CA THR A 161 4.69 -21.55 -5.21
C THR A 161 5.03 -23.02 -5.14
N LEU A 162 4.91 -23.61 -3.96
CA LEU A 162 5.14 -25.06 -3.79
C LEU A 162 3.99 -25.91 -4.39
N ILE A 163 2.75 -25.48 -4.18
CA ILE A 163 1.56 -26.26 -4.63
C ILE A 163 1.36 -26.12 -6.13
N PHE A 164 1.56 -24.94 -6.71
CA PHE A 164 1.33 -24.60 -8.11
C PHE A 164 2.60 -24.04 -8.76
N PRO A 165 3.64 -24.84 -8.97
CA PRO A 165 4.95 -24.36 -9.46
C PRO A 165 4.89 -23.73 -10.86
N ASP A 166 3.93 -24.15 -11.68
CA ASP A 166 3.75 -23.64 -13.04
C ASP A 166 2.83 -22.40 -13.13
N ALA A 167 2.24 -21.97 -12.00
CA ALA A 167 1.37 -20.79 -11.97
C ALA A 167 2.17 -19.50 -11.95
N THR A 168 1.65 -18.48 -12.62
CA THR A 168 2.17 -17.11 -12.47
C THR A 168 1.61 -16.49 -11.19
N LEU A 169 2.49 -16.17 -10.24
CA LEU A 169 2.11 -15.61 -8.94
C LEU A 169 2.31 -14.10 -8.90
N THR A 170 1.28 -13.40 -8.41
CA THR A 170 1.33 -11.95 -8.14
C THR A 170 0.87 -11.66 -6.71
N GLY A 171 1.17 -10.46 -6.21
CA GLY A 171 0.83 -10.06 -4.84
C GLY A 171 0.11 -8.72 -4.78
N PHE A 172 -0.81 -8.46 -5.67
CA PHE A 172 -1.54 -7.21 -5.78
C PHE A 172 -2.78 -7.20 -4.87
N ASP A 173 -3.28 -6.00 -4.53
CA ASP A 173 -4.64 -5.87 -4.01
C ASP A 173 -5.64 -6.33 -5.07
N GLY A 174 -6.44 -7.35 -4.76
CA GLY A 174 -7.42 -7.93 -5.68
C GLY A 174 -8.47 -6.92 -6.16
N ALA A 175 -8.82 -5.91 -5.37
CA ALA A 175 -9.69 -4.81 -5.79
C ALA A 175 -9.08 -3.95 -6.90
N MET A 176 -7.76 -4.00 -7.04
CA MET A 176 -6.99 -3.22 -8.01
C MET A 176 -6.43 -4.04 -9.18
N LEU A 177 -6.69 -5.33 -9.18
CA LEU A 177 -6.09 -6.28 -10.11
C LEU A 177 -6.34 -5.94 -11.58
N SER A 178 -7.49 -5.33 -11.91
CA SER A 178 -7.81 -4.90 -13.28
C SER A 178 -6.79 -3.91 -13.85
N SER A 179 -6.11 -3.15 -12.99
CA SER A 179 -5.12 -2.13 -13.38
C SER A 179 -3.67 -2.58 -13.20
N LEU A 180 -3.43 -3.49 -12.24
CA LEU A 180 -2.06 -3.88 -11.86
C LEU A 180 -1.57 -5.14 -12.55
N LEU A 181 -2.48 -6.00 -13.00
CA LEU A 181 -2.12 -7.20 -13.76
C LEU A 181 -1.66 -6.80 -15.17
N ASP A 182 -0.63 -7.47 -15.67
CA ASP A 182 -0.11 -7.28 -17.03
C ASP A 182 -1.26 -7.19 -18.05
N PRO A 183 -1.34 -6.14 -18.88
CA PRO A 183 -2.37 -5.98 -19.91
C PRO A 183 -2.51 -7.17 -20.88
N CYS A 184 -1.44 -7.91 -21.11
CA CYS A 184 -1.44 -9.10 -21.97
C CYS A 184 -2.17 -10.28 -21.33
N VAL A 185 -2.29 -10.35 -20.01
CA VAL A 185 -3.03 -11.38 -19.30
C VAL A 185 -4.52 -11.11 -19.42
N ARG A 186 -5.22 -11.85 -20.25
CA ARG A 186 -6.67 -11.74 -20.46
C ARG A 186 -7.37 -13.02 -20.03
N PRO A 187 -7.77 -13.13 -18.75
CA PRO A 187 -8.43 -14.34 -18.27
C PRO A 187 -9.73 -14.61 -19.00
N SER A 188 -9.94 -15.85 -19.43
CA SER A 188 -11.23 -16.32 -19.96
C SER A 188 -12.11 -16.91 -18.86
N LEU A 189 -11.48 -17.28 -17.71
CA LEU A 189 -12.16 -17.79 -16.53
C LEU A 189 -11.55 -17.14 -15.28
N ILE A 190 -12.42 -16.60 -14.40
CA ILE A 190 -12.01 -16.10 -13.08
C ILE A 190 -12.80 -16.86 -12.01
N LEU A 191 -12.09 -17.39 -11.02
CA LEU A 191 -12.65 -18.00 -9.82
C LEU A 191 -12.28 -17.10 -8.63
N MET A 192 -13.23 -16.75 -7.79
CA MET A 192 -12.94 -15.81 -6.71
C MET A 192 -13.77 -16.00 -5.45
N ASN A 193 -13.09 -15.80 -4.31
CA ASN A 193 -13.67 -15.66 -2.99
C ASN A 193 -13.03 -14.43 -2.32
N PRO A 194 -13.54 -13.21 -2.56
CA PRO A 194 -12.93 -11.98 -2.08
C PRO A 194 -13.18 -11.75 -0.58
N PRO A 195 -12.45 -10.84 0.09
CA PRO A 195 -12.78 -10.40 1.43
C PRO A 195 -14.14 -9.72 1.47
N PHE A 196 -14.98 -9.98 2.50
CA PHE A 196 -16.39 -9.55 2.50
C PHE A 196 -16.63 -8.15 3.06
N SER A 197 -15.91 -7.75 4.10
CA SER A 197 -16.23 -6.53 4.84
C SER A 197 -14.99 -5.71 5.24
N ARG A 198 -13.84 -5.99 4.65
CA ARG A 198 -12.62 -5.20 4.84
C ARG A 198 -11.83 -5.12 3.56
N SER A 199 -11.43 -3.91 3.20
CA SER A 199 -10.46 -3.68 2.13
C SER A 199 -9.10 -3.43 2.73
N PHE A 200 -8.08 -3.94 2.07
CA PHE A 200 -6.70 -3.68 2.44
C PHE A 200 -6.44 -2.16 2.41
N GLY A 201 -5.89 -1.62 3.50
CA GLY A 201 -5.63 -0.19 3.62
C GLY A 201 -6.84 0.70 3.95
N ARG A 202 -8.07 0.20 3.89
CA ARG A 202 -9.29 0.97 4.23
C ARG A 202 -9.94 0.57 5.55
N GLY A 203 -9.50 -0.53 6.16
CA GLY A 203 -10.12 -1.08 7.36
C GLY A 203 -11.49 -1.69 7.09
N ALA A 204 -12.52 -1.29 7.83
CA ALA A 204 -13.89 -1.73 7.59
C ALA A 204 -14.41 -1.17 6.26
N ASP A 205 -14.78 -2.04 5.34
CA ASP A 205 -15.31 -1.70 4.02
C ASP A 205 -16.45 -2.66 3.68
N GLU A 206 -17.66 -2.22 3.83
CA GLU A 206 -18.88 -3.00 3.57
C GLU A 206 -18.96 -3.47 2.11
N TYR A 207 -18.29 -2.77 1.17
CA TYR A 207 -18.32 -3.07 -0.26
C TYR A 207 -17.03 -3.72 -0.79
N ALA A 208 -16.17 -4.22 0.08
CA ALA A 208 -14.90 -4.84 -0.32
C ALA A 208 -15.10 -5.91 -1.41
N ALA A 209 -15.99 -6.88 -1.19
CA ALA A 209 -16.29 -7.93 -2.14
C ALA A 209 -16.77 -7.41 -3.50
N VAL A 210 -17.58 -6.34 -3.50
CA VAL A 210 -18.10 -5.73 -4.74
C VAL A 210 -16.96 -5.07 -5.54
N ARG A 211 -16.00 -4.41 -4.86
CA ARG A 211 -14.84 -3.81 -5.54
C ARG A 211 -14.00 -4.88 -6.23
N HIS A 212 -13.71 -5.98 -5.53
CA HIS A 212 -13.00 -7.12 -6.11
C HIS A 212 -13.75 -7.72 -7.29
N LEU A 213 -15.07 -7.92 -7.17
CA LEU A 213 -15.89 -8.44 -8.25
C LEU A 213 -15.91 -7.51 -9.48
N ARG A 214 -16.04 -6.20 -9.26
CA ARG A 214 -15.95 -5.21 -10.35
C ARG A 214 -14.59 -5.23 -11.04
N ALA A 215 -13.49 -5.38 -10.29
CA ALA A 215 -12.16 -5.53 -10.85
C ALA A 215 -12.03 -6.82 -11.69
N ALA A 216 -12.57 -7.93 -11.22
CA ALA A 216 -12.61 -9.20 -11.95
C ALA A 216 -13.43 -9.10 -13.25
N ILE A 217 -14.64 -8.50 -13.19
CA ILE A 217 -15.50 -8.30 -14.37
C ILE A 217 -14.81 -7.40 -15.41
N ARG A 218 -14.12 -6.34 -14.99
CA ARG A 218 -13.36 -5.50 -15.93
C ARG A 218 -12.25 -6.28 -16.61
N ARG A 219 -11.59 -7.19 -15.88
CA ARG A 219 -10.41 -7.91 -16.36
C ARG A 219 -10.72 -9.13 -17.19
N VAL A 220 -11.80 -9.84 -16.91
CA VAL A 220 -12.17 -11.02 -17.69
C VAL A 220 -12.42 -10.65 -19.15
N ALA A 221 -12.01 -11.52 -20.08
CA ALA A 221 -12.22 -11.33 -21.52
C ALA A 221 -13.73 -11.24 -21.86
N ALA A 222 -14.06 -10.57 -22.96
CA ALA A 222 -15.43 -10.58 -23.47
C ALA A 222 -15.89 -12.01 -23.76
N GLY A 223 -17.10 -12.39 -23.28
CA GLY A 223 -17.60 -13.77 -23.31
C GLY A 223 -16.94 -14.73 -22.31
N GLY A 224 -15.99 -14.24 -21.52
CA GLY A 224 -15.39 -15.04 -20.43
C GLY A 224 -16.33 -15.14 -19.22
N ARG A 225 -16.00 -16.05 -18.31
CA ARG A 225 -16.82 -16.39 -17.12
C ARG A 225 -16.13 -15.98 -15.83
N VAL A 226 -16.91 -15.44 -14.90
CA VAL A 226 -16.52 -15.22 -13.51
C VAL A 226 -17.41 -16.07 -12.62
N VAL A 227 -16.81 -16.88 -11.72
CA VAL A 227 -17.55 -17.56 -10.65
C VAL A 227 -17.09 -16.95 -9.32
N ALA A 228 -18.04 -16.33 -8.62
CA ALA A 228 -17.75 -15.52 -7.45
C ALA A 228 -18.55 -15.99 -6.23
N ILE A 229 -17.85 -16.20 -5.11
CA ILE A 229 -18.44 -16.39 -3.79
C ILE A 229 -18.55 -15.01 -3.13
N MET A 230 -19.78 -14.55 -2.91
CA MET A 230 -20.09 -13.21 -2.43
C MET A 230 -20.79 -13.25 -1.08
N PRO A 231 -20.76 -12.17 -0.28
CA PRO A 231 -21.55 -12.11 0.95
C PRO A 231 -23.06 -12.17 0.66
N ASP A 232 -23.84 -12.76 1.57
CA ASP A 232 -25.30 -12.99 1.39
C ASP A 232 -26.10 -11.71 1.16
N TRP A 233 -25.63 -10.56 1.66
CA TRP A 233 -26.29 -9.28 1.47
C TRP A 233 -26.22 -8.75 0.02
N PHE A 234 -25.25 -9.21 -0.79
CA PHE A 234 -25.11 -8.77 -2.18
C PHE A 234 -26.18 -9.43 -3.07
N THR A 235 -27.31 -8.81 -3.18
CA THR A 235 -28.51 -9.33 -3.87
C THR A 235 -29.35 -8.20 -4.45
N THR A 236 -30.41 -8.57 -5.15
CA THR A 236 -31.36 -7.65 -5.82
C THR A 236 -32.37 -7.00 -4.89
N SER A 237 -32.13 -6.94 -3.56
CA SER A 237 -33.04 -6.26 -2.62
C SER A 237 -33.15 -4.77 -2.96
N ALA A 238 -34.31 -4.16 -2.66
CA ALA A 238 -34.58 -2.75 -3.02
C ALA A 238 -33.51 -1.77 -2.52
N LYS A 239 -32.92 -2.02 -1.34
CA LYS A 239 -31.85 -1.18 -0.76
C LYS A 239 -30.54 -1.23 -1.56
N LEU A 240 -30.23 -2.35 -2.22
CA LEU A 240 -28.94 -2.61 -2.87
C LEU A 240 -29.06 -2.84 -4.37
N ALA A 241 -30.27 -2.72 -4.92
CA ALA A 241 -30.54 -2.99 -6.33
C ALA A 241 -29.65 -2.18 -7.28
N HIS A 242 -29.40 -0.90 -6.99
CA HIS A 242 -28.54 -0.04 -7.82
C HIS A 242 -27.09 -0.54 -7.88
N ILE A 243 -26.51 -0.99 -6.77
CA ILE A 243 -25.13 -1.52 -6.73
C ILE A 243 -25.03 -2.82 -7.51
N TYR A 244 -26.03 -3.68 -7.38
CA TYR A 244 -26.15 -4.93 -8.10
C TYR A 244 -26.27 -4.68 -9.61
N ASP A 245 -27.20 -3.82 -10.03
CA ASP A 245 -27.46 -3.52 -11.44
C ASP A 245 -26.25 -2.84 -12.11
N GLU A 246 -25.60 -1.89 -11.45
CA GLU A 246 -24.37 -1.29 -11.94
C GLU A 246 -23.23 -2.32 -12.09
N THR A 247 -23.09 -3.24 -11.13
CA THR A 247 -22.02 -4.25 -11.16
C THR A 247 -22.19 -5.20 -12.34
N PHE A 248 -23.44 -5.57 -12.67
CA PHE A 248 -23.75 -6.54 -13.72
C PHE A 248 -24.24 -5.90 -15.04
N ALA A 249 -24.14 -4.60 -15.21
CA ALA A 249 -24.65 -3.88 -16.40
C ALA A 249 -24.13 -4.43 -17.74
N SER A 250 -22.93 -5.02 -17.77
CA SER A 250 -22.31 -5.63 -18.96
C SER A 250 -22.28 -7.16 -18.93
N CYS A 251 -23.07 -7.79 -18.06
CA CYS A 251 -22.97 -9.20 -17.75
C CYS A 251 -24.31 -9.92 -17.92
N THR A 252 -24.24 -11.23 -18.05
CA THR A 252 -25.35 -12.16 -17.84
C THR A 252 -25.05 -12.96 -16.56
N VAL A 253 -25.98 -12.97 -15.62
CA VAL A 253 -25.89 -13.82 -14.42
C VAL A 253 -26.63 -15.13 -14.71
N GLN A 254 -25.89 -16.20 -14.88
CA GLN A 254 -26.43 -17.52 -15.23
C GLN A 254 -27.09 -18.21 -14.02
N THR A 255 -26.46 -18.06 -12.85
CA THR A 255 -26.89 -18.79 -11.65
C THR A 255 -26.63 -17.93 -10.40
N SER A 256 -27.58 -17.97 -9.46
CA SER A 256 -27.49 -17.36 -8.13
C SER A 256 -27.87 -18.39 -7.07
N ILE A 257 -26.91 -18.82 -6.27
CA ILE A 257 -27.09 -19.86 -5.23
C ILE A 257 -26.82 -19.25 -3.87
N ARG A 258 -27.74 -19.39 -2.93
CA ARG A 258 -27.54 -19.03 -1.52
C ARG A 258 -27.22 -20.28 -0.71
N LEU A 259 -26.16 -20.22 0.10
CA LEU A 259 -25.68 -21.29 0.99
C LEU A 259 -25.61 -20.78 2.45
N GLY A 260 -26.26 -21.47 3.37
CA GLY A 260 -26.43 -21.01 4.75
C GLY A 260 -25.29 -21.40 5.71
N LYS A 261 -24.75 -22.61 5.60
CA LYS A 261 -23.85 -23.20 6.61
C LYS A 261 -22.56 -23.81 6.07
N CYS A 262 -22.02 -23.30 4.97
CA CYS A 262 -20.84 -23.91 4.35
C CYS A 262 -19.49 -23.56 5.01
N TYR A 263 -19.41 -22.55 5.88
CA TYR A 263 -18.16 -22.10 6.55
C TYR A 263 -18.01 -22.51 8.01
N HIS A 264 -18.82 -23.47 8.51
CA HIS A 264 -18.80 -23.84 9.93
C HIS A 264 -17.45 -24.41 10.41
N LYS A 265 -16.74 -25.16 9.56
CA LYS A 265 -15.38 -25.69 9.85
C LYS A 265 -14.30 -24.63 9.90
N GLN A 266 -14.50 -23.50 9.24
CA GLN A 266 -13.63 -22.31 9.30
C GLN A 266 -13.99 -21.36 10.46
N GLY A 267 -14.86 -21.81 11.35
CA GLY A 267 -15.22 -21.08 12.59
C GLY A 267 -16.19 -19.90 12.36
N THR A 268 -16.94 -19.88 11.26
CA THR A 268 -17.96 -18.86 11.00
C THR A 268 -19.25 -19.48 10.44
N SER A 269 -20.39 -18.86 10.76
CA SER A 269 -21.73 -19.25 10.26
C SER A 269 -22.26 -18.27 9.18
N VAL A 270 -21.37 -17.57 8.51
CA VAL A 270 -21.76 -16.59 7.48
C VAL A 270 -22.38 -17.32 6.30
N ALA A 271 -23.59 -16.89 5.90
CA ALA A 271 -24.21 -17.31 4.65
C ALA A 271 -23.55 -16.59 3.46
N VAL A 272 -23.42 -17.30 2.34
CA VAL A 272 -22.80 -16.77 1.14
C VAL A 272 -23.67 -16.98 -0.09
N ARG A 273 -23.34 -16.24 -1.15
CA ARG A 273 -23.93 -16.39 -2.48
C ARG A 273 -22.87 -16.75 -3.50
N LEU A 274 -23.14 -17.81 -4.25
CA LEU A 274 -22.31 -18.21 -5.40
C LEU A 274 -23.00 -17.72 -6.67
N TYR A 275 -22.29 -16.91 -7.44
CA TYR A 275 -22.72 -16.37 -8.72
C TYR A 275 -21.90 -16.97 -9.86
N VAL A 276 -22.58 -17.39 -10.93
CA VAL A 276 -21.98 -17.72 -12.23
C VAL A 276 -22.31 -16.59 -13.20
N ILE A 277 -21.31 -15.89 -13.69
CA ILE A 277 -21.44 -14.64 -14.43
C ILE A 277 -20.68 -14.75 -15.74
N ASP A 278 -21.35 -14.49 -16.87
CA ASP A 278 -20.71 -14.40 -18.18
C ASP A 278 -20.60 -12.91 -18.58
N LYS A 279 -19.40 -12.47 -19.03
CA LYS A 279 -19.17 -11.09 -19.48
C LYS A 279 -19.74 -10.84 -20.86
N MET A 280 -21.05 -10.75 -20.92
CA MET A 280 -21.83 -10.37 -22.09
C MET A 280 -23.18 -9.81 -21.64
N PRO A 281 -23.72 -8.78 -22.29
CA PRO A 281 -25.02 -8.21 -21.93
C PRO A 281 -26.12 -9.26 -21.98
N GLY A 282 -26.98 -9.30 -20.97
CA GLY A 282 -28.10 -10.23 -20.91
C GLY A 282 -28.88 -10.15 -19.61
N HIS A 283 -29.53 -11.25 -19.23
CA HIS A 283 -30.34 -11.33 -18.03
C HIS A 283 -29.49 -11.32 -16.76
N THR A 284 -29.79 -10.42 -15.83
CA THR A 284 -28.99 -10.22 -14.61
C THR A 284 -29.63 -10.77 -13.33
N ARG A 285 -30.89 -11.20 -13.37
CA ARG A 285 -31.69 -11.60 -12.19
C ARG A 285 -32.25 -13.02 -12.32
N PRO A 286 -31.39 -14.07 -12.31
CA PRO A 286 -31.85 -15.45 -12.34
C PRO A 286 -32.62 -15.81 -11.06
N PRO A 287 -33.43 -16.86 -11.07
CA PRO A 287 -34.06 -17.40 -9.85
C PRO A 287 -32.99 -17.74 -8.81
N ILE A 288 -33.26 -17.41 -7.55
CA ILE A 288 -32.36 -17.71 -6.44
C ILE A 288 -32.61 -19.15 -5.98
N ILE A 289 -31.58 -19.98 -6.03
CA ILE A 289 -31.59 -21.32 -5.47
C ILE A 289 -31.02 -21.25 -4.06
N SER A 290 -31.79 -21.66 -3.05
CA SER A 290 -31.34 -21.57 -1.65
C SER A 290 -31.33 -22.96 -0.99
N ARG A 291 -30.20 -23.31 -0.37
CA ARG A 291 -30.00 -24.51 0.46
C ARG A 291 -29.02 -24.20 1.59
N GLU A 292 -29.03 -25.04 2.62
CA GLU A 292 -28.12 -24.88 3.77
C GLU A 292 -26.72 -25.44 3.49
N THR A 293 -26.61 -26.50 2.69
CA THR A 293 -25.35 -27.20 2.46
C THR A 293 -25.01 -27.37 0.99
N VAL A 294 -23.73 -27.57 0.70
CA VAL A 294 -23.21 -27.84 -0.65
C VAL A 294 -23.82 -29.16 -1.21
N ALA A 295 -23.87 -30.21 -0.42
CA ALA A 295 -24.46 -31.48 -0.83
C ALA A 295 -25.90 -31.35 -1.36
N ALA A 296 -26.75 -30.58 -0.66
CA ALA A 296 -28.11 -30.35 -1.10
C ALA A 296 -28.24 -29.48 -2.38
N ILE A 297 -27.23 -28.69 -2.72
CA ILE A 297 -27.17 -27.92 -3.97
C ILE A 297 -26.78 -28.81 -5.15
N VAL A 298 -25.78 -29.67 -4.98
CA VAL A 298 -25.24 -30.52 -6.05
C VAL A 298 -26.34 -31.44 -6.66
N GLU A 299 -27.32 -31.81 -5.87
CA GLU A 299 -28.44 -32.65 -6.34
C GLU A 299 -29.34 -31.94 -7.36
N ILE A 300 -29.50 -30.61 -7.23
CA ILE A 300 -30.51 -29.83 -7.98
C ILE A 300 -29.92 -28.89 -9.04
N VAL A 301 -28.66 -28.49 -8.89
CA VAL A 301 -27.99 -27.57 -9.82
C VAL A 301 -27.22 -28.35 -10.89
N ARG A 302 -27.16 -27.78 -12.07
CA ARG A 302 -26.34 -28.31 -13.19
C ARG A 302 -25.52 -27.16 -13.76
N PRO A 303 -24.28 -27.45 -14.23
CA PRO A 303 -23.46 -26.46 -14.92
C PRO A 303 -24.15 -25.92 -16.16
N VAL A 304 -24.11 -24.61 -16.33
CA VAL A 304 -24.58 -23.96 -17.56
C VAL A 304 -23.41 -23.90 -18.55
N PRO A 305 -23.57 -24.43 -19.80
CA PRO A 305 -22.54 -24.35 -20.82
C PRO A 305 -22.05 -22.90 -21.04
N ARG A 306 -20.75 -22.75 -21.31
CA ARG A 306 -20.17 -21.43 -21.64
C ARG A 306 -20.38 -21.13 -23.12
N TYR A 307 -20.56 -19.85 -23.42
CA TYR A 307 -20.61 -19.38 -24.80
C TYR A 307 -19.28 -19.67 -25.52
N GLU A 308 -19.34 -20.04 -26.79
CA GLU A 308 -18.16 -20.15 -27.61
C GLU A 308 -17.69 -18.76 -28.00
N THR A 309 -16.60 -18.31 -27.42
CA THR A 309 -15.90 -17.11 -27.89
C THR A 309 -15.21 -17.48 -29.21
N ARG A 310 -15.67 -16.91 -30.34
CA ARG A 310 -14.83 -16.87 -31.54
C ARG A 310 -13.53 -16.17 -31.15
N GLN A 311 -12.43 -16.93 -31.11
CA GLN A 311 -11.11 -16.32 -31.00
C GLN A 311 -10.95 -15.37 -32.19
N VAL A 312 -10.97 -14.07 -31.93
CA VAL A 312 -10.45 -13.10 -32.87
C VAL A 312 -8.94 -13.34 -32.82
N HIS A 313 -8.44 -14.16 -33.74
CA HIS A 313 -7.02 -14.27 -33.97
C HIS A 313 -6.50 -12.86 -34.19
N ALA A 314 -5.59 -12.41 -33.33
CA ALA A 314 -4.87 -11.17 -33.55
C ALA A 314 -4.32 -11.24 -34.97
N VAL A 315 -4.74 -10.31 -35.79
CA VAL A 315 -4.24 -10.15 -37.16
C VAL A 315 -2.73 -9.95 -37.03
N ARG A 316 -1.98 -10.98 -37.46
CA ARG A 316 -0.54 -10.94 -37.56
C ARG A 316 -0.20 -9.72 -38.40
N ALA A 317 0.49 -8.74 -37.83
CA ALA A 317 1.07 -7.66 -38.59
C ALA A 317 1.90 -8.23 -39.74
N PRO A 318 1.85 -7.65 -40.95
CA PRO A 318 2.55 -8.20 -42.10
C PRO A 318 4.05 -8.21 -41.81
N SER A 319 4.66 -9.39 -41.93
CA SER A 319 6.08 -9.61 -41.77
C SER A 319 6.86 -8.70 -42.72
N GLN A 320 7.63 -7.76 -42.19
CA GLN A 320 8.66 -7.08 -42.98
C GLN A 320 9.66 -8.13 -43.47
N LYS A 321 9.80 -8.22 -44.77
CA LYS A 321 10.76 -9.08 -45.46
C LYS A 321 12.16 -8.79 -44.93
N ALA A 322 12.78 -9.81 -44.34
CA ALA A 322 14.16 -9.78 -43.91
C ALA A 322 15.06 -9.48 -45.12
N ARG A 323 15.89 -8.44 -45.00
CA ARG A 323 17.03 -8.23 -45.88
C ARG A 323 18.11 -9.27 -45.54
N PRO A 324 18.83 -9.85 -46.52
CA PRO A 324 19.84 -10.86 -46.27
C PRO A 324 21.01 -10.24 -45.51
N ALA A 325 21.36 -10.87 -44.38
CA ALA A 325 22.55 -10.51 -43.61
C ALA A 325 23.81 -10.91 -44.39
N SER A 326 24.76 -10.00 -44.50
CA SER A 326 26.07 -10.24 -45.10
C SER A 326 26.87 -11.23 -44.24
N LEU A 327 27.34 -12.28 -44.88
CA LEU A 327 28.36 -13.21 -44.41
C LEU A 327 29.69 -12.48 -44.34
N PHE A 328 30.13 -12.05 -43.14
CA PHE A 328 31.57 -11.91 -42.77
C PHE A 328 31.66 -11.14 -41.45
N LYS A 329 31.88 -11.81 -40.33
CA LYS A 329 32.90 -11.59 -39.32
C LYS A 329 32.64 -12.43 -38.06
N ALA A 330 33.13 -13.65 -38.11
CA ALA A 330 33.48 -14.37 -36.88
C ALA A 330 34.86 -13.91 -36.43
N MET A 331 34.95 -13.15 -35.35
CA MET A 331 36.16 -13.00 -34.58
C MET A 331 35.85 -13.13 -33.08
N ARG A 332 36.52 -14.08 -32.49
CA ARG A 332 36.56 -14.54 -31.10
C ARG A 332 36.34 -13.43 -30.07
N ALA A 333 35.32 -13.54 -29.29
CA ALA A 333 35.19 -12.95 -27.95
C ALA A 333 35.13 -14.08 -26.91
N LYS A 334 35.91 -13.95 -25.85
CA LYS A 334 35.93 -14.87 -24.70
C LYS A 334 34.53 -14.95 -24.07
N PRO A 335 34.11 -16.13 -23.55
CA PRO A 335 32.80 -16.26 -22.92
C PRO A 335 32.79 -15.43 -21.62
N LYS A 336 31.95 -14.41 -21.58
CA LYS A 336 31.48 -13.76 -20.34
C LYS A 336 30.53 -14.73 -19.63
N ALA A 337 30.66 -14.82 -18.32
CA ALA A 337 29.73 -15.53 -17.45
C ALA A 337 28.28 -15.10 -17.74
N PRO A 338 27.32 -16.02 -17.62
CA PRO A 338 25.92 -15.70 -17.89
C PRO A 338 25.44 -14.62 -16.91
N GLN A 339 25.20 -13.42 -17.44
CA GLN A 339 24.42 -12.42 -16.74
C GLN A 339 22.98 -12.95 -16.67
N ALA A 340 22.41 -12.96 -15.45
CA ALA A 340 21.01 -13.19 -15.26
C ALA A 340 20.20 -12.29 -16.21
N PRO A 341 19.13 -12.81 -16.83
CA PRO A 341 18.35 -12.03 -17.76
C PRO A 341 17.85 -10.78 -17.06
N SER A 342 18.28 -9.61 -17.54
CA SER A 342 17.65 -8.35 -17.18
C SER A 342 16.19 -8.48 -17.59
N ARG A 343 15.30 -8.53 -16.60
CA ARG A 343 13.87 -8.35 -16.83
C ARG A 343 13.69 -7.02 -17.55
N ILE A 344 13.48 -7.08 -18.85
CA ILE A 344 12.89 -5.96 -19.59
C ILE A 344 11.47 -5.89 -19.02
N VAL A 345 11.26 -5.01 -18.05
CA VAL A 345 9.93 -4.56 -17.69
C VAL A 345 9.47 -3.77 -18.90
N GLU A 346 8.70 -4.39 -19.79
CA GLU A 346 7.95 -3.64 -20.78
C GLU A 346 7.19 -2.57 -19.99
N ARG A 347 7.52 -1.30 -20.26
CA ARG A 347 6.76 -0.18 -19.75
C ARG A 347 5.32 -0.40 -20.21
N ALA A 348 4.44 -0.78 -19.27
CA ALA A 348 3.02 -0.61 -19.50
C ALA A 348 2.85 0.79 -20.05
N LEU A 349 2.11 0.95 -21.14
CA LEU A 349 1.72 2.24 -21.67
C LEU A 349 0.89 2.93 -20.59
N ILE A 350 1.57 3.67 -19.72
CA ILE A 350 0.96 4.48 -18.69
C ILE A 350 0.51 5.72 -19.45
N GLU A 351 -0.78 5.85 -19.67
CA GLU A 351 -1.32 7.12 -20.15
C GLU A 351 -1.06 8.14 -19.04
N PRO A 352 -0.23 9.19 -19.31
CA PRO A 352 0.04 10.20 -18.31
C PRO A 352 -1.25 10.92 -17.95
N LEU A 353 -1.36 11.31 -16.68
CA LEU A 353 -2.51 12.06 -16.21
C LEU A 353 -2.60 13.38 -16.98
N ALA A 354 -3.66 13.53 -17.76
CA ALA A 354 -3.87 14.75 -18.55
C ALA A 354 -4.44 15.84 -17.62
N PHE A 355 -3.77 16.99 -17.60
CA PHE A 355 -4.29 18.22 -17.00
C PHE A 355 -4.03 19.42 -17.94
N GLU A 356 -4.81 20.47 -17.79
CA GLU A 356 -4.63 21.71 -18.53
C GLU A 356 -3.97 22.76 -17.62
N PRO A 357 -2.74 23.25 -17.97
CA PRO A 357 -2.13 24.36 -17.26
C PRO A 357 -2.82 25.67 -17.64
N LEU A 358 -3.27 26.43 -16.65
CA LEU A 358 -3.95 27.71 -16.85
C LEU A 358 -2.92 28.85 -16.92
N ALA A 359 -2.84 29.53 -18.07
CA ALA A 359 -1.96 30.68 -18.26
C ALA A 359 -2.32 31.85 -17.32
N SER A 360 -3.62 32.07 -17.08
CA SER A 360 -4.12 33.02 -16.09
C SER A 360 -4.65 32.25 -14.86
N PRO A 361 -4.38 32.72 -13.62
CA PRO A 361 -4.90 32.06 -12.44
C PRO A 361 -6.42 32.16 -12.39
N ARG A 362 -7.08 31.15 -11.80
CA ARG A 362 -8.52 31.20 -11.53
C ARG A 362 -8.83 32.40 -10.60
N PRO A 363 -9.98 33.06 -10.78
CA PRO A 363 -10.41 34.12 -9.87
C PRO A 363 -10.57 33.60 -8.46
N LEU A 364 -10.25 34.43 -7.48
CA LEU A 364 -10.42 34.10 -6.07
C LEU A 364 -11.91 33.97 -5.74
N GLY A 365 -12.25 33.02 -4.85
CA GLY A 365 -13.59 32.89 -4.31
C GLY A 365 -13.94 34.00 -3.30
N GLU A 366 -15.17 33.98 -2.81
CA GLU A 366 -15.59 34.94 -1.77
C GLU A 366 -14.85 34.68 -0.47
N GLN A 367 -14.31 35.76 0.10
CA GLN A 367 -13.56 35.73 1.36
C GLN A 367 -14.50 35.50 2.54
N SER A 368 -14.15 34.53 3.40
CA SER A 368 -14.80 34.29 4.68
C SER A 368 -13.80 34.49 5.83
N GLY A 369 -13.90 35.64 6.50
CA GLY A 369 -12.94 36.00 7.53
C GLY A 369 -11.54 36.19 6.98
N VAL A 370 -10.57 35.38 7.49
CA VAL A 370 -9.17 35.38 7.07
C VAL A 370 -8.84 34.29 6.04
N TYR A 371 -9.87 33.57 5.54
CA TYR A 371 -9.72 32.45 4.63
C TYR A 371 -10.43 32.67 3.30
N LEU A 372 -9.86 32.08 2.26
CA LEU A 372 -10.48 31.94 0.93
C LEU A 372 -10.76 30.45 0.67
N PRO A 373 -11.88 30.10 0.01
CA PRO A 373 -12.10 28.76 -0.50
C PRO A 373 -10.97 28.37 -1.45
N TYR A 374 -10.37 27.21 -1.21
CA TYR A 374 -9.26 26.72 -2.01
C TYR A 374 -9.74 25.99 -3.26
N ARG A 375 -9.14 26.37 -4.39
CA ARG A 375 -9.16 25.61 -5.64
C ARG A 375 -7.79 25.75 -6.31
N PRO A 376 -7.30 24.72 -7.03
CA PRO A 376 -6.08 24.85 -7.81
C PRO A 376 -6.15 26.03 -8.76
N SER A 377 -5.21 26.97 -8.62
CA SER A 377 -5.27 28.25 -9.34
C SER A 377 -4.72 28.17 -10.77
N ARG A 378 -3.84 27.23 -11.06
CA ARG A 378 -3.08 27.10 -12.31
C ARG A 378 -3.25 25.78 -13.02
N VAL A 379 -4.04 24.86 -12.47
CA VAL A 379 -4.30 23.56 -13.11
C VAL A 379 -5.79 23.31 -13.19
N GLU A 380 -6.21 22.71 -14.31
CA GLU A 380 -7.52 22.13 -14.48
C GLU A 380 -7.37 20.64 -14.79
N ILE A 381 -7.92 19.80 -13.95
CA ILE A 381 -7.79 18.35 -14.08
C ILE A 381 -9.17 17.81 -14.41
N ALA A 382 -9.39 17.50 -15.67
CA ALA A 382 -10.68 16.97 -16.13
C ALA A 382 -11.04 15.70 -15.35
N ARG A 383 -12.28 15.63 -14.87
CA ARG A 383 -12.82 14.50 -14.08
C ARG A 383 -12.21 14.32 -12.67
N ALA A 384 -11.29 15.16 -12.22
CA ALA A 384 -10.86 15.16 -10.82
C ALA A 384 -12.02 15.66 -9.93
N ARG A 385 -12.17 15.05 -8.78
CA ARG A 385 -13.15 15.49 -7.78
C ARG A 385 -12.53 16.49 -6.82
N GLU A 386 -13.34 17.40 -6.33
CA GLU A 386 -12.98 18.25 -5.20
C GLU A 386 -12.67 17.39 -3.96
N HIS A 387 -11.94 17.93 -3.02
CA HIS A 387 -11.69 17.26 -1.75
C HIS A 387 -13.02 17.00 -1.03
N PRO A 388 -13.22 15.83 -0.34
CA PRO A 388 -14.49 15.48 0.32
C PRO A 388 -14.97 16.52 1.34
N THR A 389 -14.03 17.19 2.00
CA THR A 389 -14.29 18.34 2.85
C THR A 389 -13.75 19.58 2.15
N PRO A 390 -14.51 20.69 2.08
CA PRO A 390 -14.04 21.93 1.49
C PRO A 390 -12.70 22.38 2.09
N LEU A 391 -11.76 22.75 1.23
CA LEU A 391 -10.46 23.25 1.62
C LEU A 391 -10.46 24.79 1.59
N VAL A 392 -9.64 25.37 2.46
CA VAL A 392 -9.40 26.82 2.52
C VAL A 392 -7.91 27.11 2.59
N GLU A 393 -7.52 28.29 2.15
CA GLU A 393 -6.20 28.87 2.38
C GLU A 393 -6.32 30.27 2.98
N SER A 394 -5.25 30.78 3.62
CA SER A 394 -5.28 32.15 4.13
C SER A 394 -5.36 33.16 2.97
N VAL A 395 -5.99 34.31 3.20
CA VAL A 395 -6.10 35.38 2.21
C VAL A 395 -4.72 35.80 1.69
N ALA A 396 -3.72 35.83 2.55
CA ALA A 396 -2.35 36.15 2.18
C ALA A 396 -1.75 35.13 1.19
N MET A 397 -1.97 33.85 1.44
CA MET A 397 -1.53 32.78 0.54
C MET A 397 -2.34 32.78 -0.76
N GLY A 398 -3.65 33.00 -0.71
CA GLY A 398 -4.53 33.01 -1.87
C GLY A 398 -4.24 34.18 -2.83
N SER A 399 -3.76 35.32 -2.30
CA SER A 399 -3.40 36.49 -3.11
C SER A 399 -2.22 36.28 -4.09
N ILE A 400 -1.44 35.23 -3.88
CA ILE A 400 -0.28 34.89 -4.72
C ILE A 400 -0.57 33.59 -5.47
N PRO A 401 -0.66 33.62 -6.81
CA PRO A 401 -0.82 32.41 -7.59
C PRO A 401 0.51 31.62 -7.64
N ALA A 402 0.41 30.30 -7.66
CA ALA A 402 1.54 29.44 -7.97
C ALA A 402 2.00 29.65 -9.44
N PRO A 403 3.22 29.24 -9.81
CA PRO A 403 3.67 29.31 -11.21
C PRO A 403 2.88 28.36 -12.10
N VAL A 404 2.93 28.59 -13.40
CA VAL A 404 2.33 27.65 -14.39
C VAL A 404 3.13 26.35 -14.34
N PRO A 405 2.50 25.21 -14.07
CA PRO A 405 3.21 23.94 -13.96
C PRO A 405 3.52 23.35 -15.35
N HIS A 406 4.61 22.59 -15.42
CA HIS A 406 5.04 21.86 -16.62
C HIS A 406 5.21 20.34 -16.39
N TYR A 407 5.32 19.92 -15.15
CA TYR A 407 5.49 18.50 -14.81
C TYR A 407 4.20 17.72 -15.03
N VAL A 408 4.29 16.61 -15.76
CA VAL A 408 3.17 15.70 -16.00
C VAL A 408 3.38 14.44 -15.16
N PRO A 409 2.53 14.17 -14.16
CA PRO A 409 2.65 12.98 -13.34
C PRO A 409 2.48 11.69 -14.14
N ALA A 410 3.23 10.66 -13.77
CA ALA A 410 3.09 9.31 -14.30
C ALA A 410 1.90 8.54 -13.67
N LEU A 411 1.04 9.23 -12.93
CA LEU A 411 -0.15 8.64 -12.29
C LEU A 411 -1.11 8.11 -13.34
N GLN A 412 -1.69 6.95 -13.06
CA GLN A 412 -2.64 6.29 -13.97
C GLN A 412 -4.01 6.98 -13.95
N GLU A 413 -4.74 6.94 -15.07
CA GLU A 413 -6.10 7.46 -15.19
C GLU A 413 -7.07 6.91 -14.12
N ARG A 414 -6.80 5.73 -13.60
CA ARG A 414 -7.53 5.13 -12.50
C ARG A 414 -7.62 6.03 -11.26
N ILE A 415 -6.59 6.81 -10.97
CA ILE A 415 -6.58 7.78 -9.86
C ILE A 415 -7.78 8.73 -9.98
N LEU A 416 -8.11 9.15 -11.21
CA LEU A 416 -9.26 10.00 -11.50
C LEU A 416 -10.57 9.21 -11.52
N SER A 417 -10.63 8.12 -12.27
CA SER A 417 -11.86 7.35 -12.48
C SER A 417 -12.44 6.77 -11.19
N GLU A 418 -11.59 6.37 -10.24
CA GLU A 418 -11.98 5.85 -8.93
C GLU A 418 -11.95 6.93 -7.82
N SER A 419 -11.63 8.19 -8.18
CA SER A 419 -11.55 9.32 -7.24
C SER A 419 -10.65 9.01 -6.02
N LEU A 420 -9.48 8.40 -6.26
CA LEU A 420 -8.54 7.99 -5.21
C LEU A 420 -7.78 9.19 -4.63
N LEU A 421 -7.62 10.24 -5.44
CA LEU A 421 -7.07 11.53 -5.05
C LEU A 421 -8.03 12.63 -5.48
N SER A 422 -8.12 13.69 -4.67
CA SER A 422 -8.82 14.92 -5.05
C SER A 422 -7.95 15.79 -5.97
N GLU A 423 -8.59 16.76 -6.65
CA GLU A 423 -7.91 17.74 -7.50
C GLU A 423 -6.74 18.42 -6.75
N ALA A 424 -6.97 18.87 -5.52
CA ALA A 424 -5.95 19.48 -4.67
C ALA A 424 -4.79 18.53 -4.32
N GLN A 425 -5.05 17.23 -4.13
CA GLN A 425 -4.01 16.25 -3.84
C GLN A 425 -3.18 15.90 -5.08
N ILE A 426 -3.79 15.87 -6.26
CA ILE A 426 -3.06 15.70 -7.53
C ILE A 426 -2.21 16.92 -7.84
N GLU A 427 -2.72 18.12 -7.59
CA GLU A 427 -1.95 19.36 -7.69
C GLU A 427 -0.64 19.32 -6.90
N THR A 428 -0.65 18.72 -5.70
CA THR A 428 0.58 18.52 -4.90
C THR A 428 1.61 17.67 -5.66
N VAL A 429 1.19 16.59 -6.32
CA VAL A 429 2.12 15.76 -7.11
C VAL A 429 2.71 16.53 -8.28
N ILE A 430 1.90 17.36 -8.95
CA ILE A 430 2.33 18.21 -10.06
C ILE A 430 3.40 19.20 -9.59
N TYR A 431 3.15 19.95 -8.52
CA TYR A 431 4.12 20.94 -8.02
C TYR A 431 5.34 20.32 -7.35
N ALA A 432 5.20 19.19 -6.68
CA ALA A 432 6.35 18.43 -6.18
C ALA A 432 7.25 17.98 -7.34
N GLY A 433 6.68 17.47 -8.43
CA GLY A 433 7.40 17.15 -9.65
C GLY A 433 8.12 18.37 -10.27
N ASN A 434 7.42 19.49 -10.40
CA ASN A 434 8.03 20.75 -10.86
C ASN A 434 9.21 21.21 -10.00
N ALA A 435 9.09 21.09 -8.67
CA ALA A 435 10.18 21.45 -7.76
C ALA A 435 11.39 20.53 -7.95
N TRP A 436 11.13 19.25 -8.10
CA TRP A 436 12.17 18.24 -8.27
C TRP A 436 12.87 18.26 -9.63
N ASP A 437 12.31 18.90 -10.64
CA ASP A 437 12.98 19.14 -11.93
C ASP A 437 13.97 20.32 -11.88
N GLN A 438 14.03 21.01 -10.74
CA GLN A 438 14.93 22.13 -10.51
C GLN A 438 16.07 21.73 -9.56
N TYR A 439 17.17 22.46 -9.66
CA TYR A 439 18.35 22.31 -8.79
C TYR A 439 18.64 23.59 -8.03
N LEU A 440 19.32 23.48 -6.90
CA LEU A 440 19.87 24.63 -6.19
C LEU A 440 20.91 25.32 -7.07
N PRO A 441 21.05 26.65 -7.03
CA PRO A 441 22.02 27.38 -7.87
C PRO A 441 23.45 27.05 -7.45
N GLY A 442 24.19 26.31 -8.29
CA GLY A 442 25.59 25.92 -8.08
C GLY A 442 25.77 24.45 -7.68
N THR A 443 27.01 24.09 -7.45
CA THR A 443 27.44 22.78 -7.00
C THR A 443 27.94 22.85 -5.57
N PHE A 444 27.67 21.82 -4.78
CA PHE A 444 27.90 21.84 -3.34
C PHE A 444 28.56 20.55 -2.86
N ILE A 445 29.32 20.68 -1.77
CA ILE A 445 29.76 19.57 -0.92
C ILE A 445 29.13 19.73 0.47
N PRO A 446 28.82 18.63 1.20
CA PRO A 446 28.47 18.72 2.62
C PRO A 446 29.59 19.39 3.41
N SER A 447 29.25 20.27 4.36
CA SER A 447 30.21 20.87 5.29
C SER A 447 30.91 19.78 6.12
N GLU A 448 32.03 20.09 6.81
CA GLU A 448 32.75 19.12 7.65
C GLU A 448 31.83 18.42 8.67
N GLU A 449 30.88 19.13 9.24
CA GLU A 449 29.85 18.55 10.13
C GLU A 449 28.70 17.87 9.37
N GLY A 450 28.66 17.99 8.04
CA GLY A 450 27.63 17.45 7.17
C GLY A 450 26.25 18.12 7.23
N VAL A 451 26.06 19.07 8.16
CA VAL A 451 24.77 19.72 8.42
C VAL A 451 24.51 20.91 7.47
N GLY A 452 25.55 21.47 6.87
CA GLY A 452 25.49 22.53 5.85
C GLY A 452 25.85 22.03 4.47
N LEU A 453 25.59 22.86 3.46
CA LEU A 453 26.10 22.71 2.09
C LEU A 453 27.03 23.87 1.79
N THR A 454 28.26 23.56 1.39
CA THR A 454 29.28 24.55 1.01
C THR A 454 29.41 24.56 -0.49
N LEU A 455 29.42 25.75 -1.11
CA LEU A 455 29.61 25.92 -2.55
C LEU A 455 31.01 25.45 -2.94
N ASP A 456 31.13 24.56 -3.90
CA ASP A 456 32.37 24.03 -4.41
C ASP A 456 32.22 23.60 -5.87
N GLU A 457 33.16 24.00 -6.73
CA GLU A 457 33.14 23.66 -8.17
C GLU A 457 33.24 22.14 -8.43
N LYS A 458 33.81 21.38 -7.51
CA LYS A 458 33.95 19.92 -7.59
C LYS A 458 32.76 19.21 -6.90
N GLY A 459 31.81 19.97 -6.38
CA GLY A 459 30.64 19.49 -5.71
C GLY A 459 29.61 18.84 -6.64
N LYS A 460 28.50 18.42 -6.07
CA LYS A 460 27.34 17.88 -6.81
C LYS A 460 26.22 18.90 -6.90
N GLU A 461 25.38 18.80 -7.93
CA GLU A 461 24.13 19.53 -8.00
C GLU A 461 23.10 18.90 -7.06
N TYR A 462 22.39 19.75 -6.32
CA TYR A 462 21.37 19.33 -5.37
C TYR A 462 19.98 19.65 -5.90
N ARG A 463 19.15 18.61 -6.05
CA ARG A 463 17.76 18.76 -6.49
C ARG A 463 16.96 19.56 -5.45
N LYS A 464 16.10 20.49 -5.90
CA LYS A 464 15.20 21.22 -5.00
C LYS A 464 14.21 20.28 -4.33
N GLY A 465 13.74 20.66 -3.15
CA GLY A 465 12.70 19.99 -2.40
C GLY A 465 11.34 20.69 -2.56
N TYR A 466 10.32 20.05 -2.02
CA TYR A 466 8.96 20.58 -1.97
C TYR A 466 8.41 20.51 -0.55
N PHE A 467 7.66 21.52 -0.11
CA PHE A 467 7.09 21.59 1.23
C PHE A 467 5.56 21.57 1.18
N LEU A 468 4.97 20.52 1.76
CA LEU A 468 3.54 20.33 1.93
C LEU A 468 3.11 20.79 3.33
N GLY A 469 2.57 21.99 3.42
CA GLY A 469 2.13 22.65 4.66
C GLY A 469 0.65 22.42 5.02
N ASP A 470 -0.01 21.44 4.41
CA ASP A 470 -1.43 21.18 4.60
C ASP A 470 -1.78 20.88 6.06
N GLY A 471 -2.91 21.39 6.51
CA GLY A 471 -3.46 21.12 7.82
C GLY A 471 -3.84 19.66 8.05
N THR A 472 -4.16 19.32 9.29
CA THR A 472 -4.65 18.00 9.66
C THR A 472 -5.98 17.72 8.92
N GLY A 473 -6.12 16.50 8.41
CA GLY A 473 -7.34 16.08 7.69
C GLY A 473 -7.30 16.29 6.17
N ALA A 474 -6.42 17.12 5.62
CA ALA A 474 -6.27 17.31 4.16
C ALA A 474 -5.64 16.10 3.43
N GLY A 475 -5.28 15.05 4.16
CA GLY A 475 -4.76 13.81 3.60
C GLY A 475 -3.28 13.86 3.21
N LYS A 476 -2.41 14.45 4.03
CA LYS A 476 -0.96 14.52 3.80
C LYS A 476 -0.33 13.15 3.50
N GLY A 477 -0.65 12.12 4.30
CA GLY A 477 -0.14 10.76 4.08
C GLY A 477 -0.50 10.22 2.69
N ARG A 478 -1.72 10.50 2.22
CA ARG A 478 -2.17 10.14 0.88
C ARG A 478 -1.40 10.89 -0.21
N GLN A 479 -1.06 12.16 0.01
CA GLN A 479 -0.27 12.99 -0.91
C GLN A 479 1.19 12.52 -0.95
N ILE A 480 1.79 12.17 0.20
CA ILE A 480 3.13 11.55 0.27
C ILE A 480 3.14 10.26 -0.55
N ALA A 481 2.17 9.38 -0.30
CA ALA A 481 2.03 8.13 -1.04
C ALA A 481 1.87 8.37 -2.55
N ALA A 482 1.10 9.38 -2.96
CA ALA A 482 0.91 9.73 -4.37
C ALA A 482 2.21 10.22 -5.04
N CYS A 483 3.01 11.04 -4.36
CA CYS A 483 4.32 11.47 -4.80
C CYS A 483 5.30 10.30 -4.96
N ILE A 484 5.26 9.33 -4.04
CA ILE A 484 6.05 8.10 -4.15
C ILE A 484 5.54 7.24 -5.31
N LEU A 485 4.22 7.09 -5.48
CA LEU A 485 3.64 6.29 -6.56
C LEU A 485 3.99 6.85 -7.94
N ASP A 486 3.92 8.15 -8.12
CA ASP A 486 4.34 8.84 -9.34
C ASP A 486 5.79 8.48 -9.71
N ASN A 487 6.70 8.56 -8.75
CA ASN A 487 8.10 8.20 -8.93
C ASN A 487 8.29 6.69 -9.16
N TRP A 488 7.53 5.86 -8.48
CA TRP A 488 7.53 4.41 -8.66
C TRP A 488 7.15 4.01 -10.08
N LEU A 489 6.09 4.62 -10.62
CA LEU A 489 5.62 4.42 -11.99
C LEU A 489 6.63 4.96 -13.03
N ALA A 490 7.37 6.02 -12.69
CA ALA A 490 8.47 6.53 -13.48
C ALA A 490 9.78 5.68 -13.37
N GLY A 491 9.73 4.53 -12.69
CA GLY A 491 10.84 3.58 -12.58
C GLY A 491 11.76 3.78 -11.36
N ARG A 492 11.53 4.82 -10.55
CA ARG A 492 12.29 5.11 -9.31
C ARG A 492 11.64 4.42 -8.11
N ARG A 493 11.92 3.12 -7.95
CA ARG A 493 11.21 2.22 -7.03
C ARG A 493 11.79 2.13 -5.62
N LYS A 494 12.72 3.00 -5.26
CA LYS A 494 13.21 3.16 -3.90
C LYS A 494 12.68 4.44 -3.31
N ALA A 495 12.14 4.39 -2.10
CA ALA A 495 11.73 5.58 -1.35
C ALA A 495 12.02 5.42 0.15
N ILE A 496 12.22 6.53 0.83
CA ILE A 496 12.43 6.60 2.28
C ILE A 496 11.29 7.42 2.86
N TRP A 497 10.54 6.83 3.80
CA TRP A 497 9.47 7.51 4.52
C TRP A 497 9.87 7.68 5.98
N VAL A 498 10.25 8.90 6.35
CA VAL A 498 10.61 9.25 7.73
C VAL A 498 9.39 9.80 8.44
N SER A 499 9.08 9.32 9.64
CA SER A 499 7.92 9.79 10.40
C SER A 499 8.22 9.84 11.92
N LYS A 500 7.27 10.33 12.70
CA LYS A 500 7.43 10.60 14.14
C LYS A 500 7.57 9.32 14.98
N ASN A 501 6.74 8.33 14.75
CA ASN A 501 6.70 7.09 15.52
C ASN A 501 6.25 5.88 14.67
N GLU A 502 6.44 4.67 15.20
CA GLU A 502 6.11 3.42 14.49
C GLU A 502 4.60 3.18 14.32
N SER A 503 3.74 3.79 15.12
CA SER A 503 2.28 3.63 14.96
C SER A 503 1.79 4.21 13.62
N LEU A 504 2.49 5.20 13.07
CA LEU A 504 2.19 5.80 11.76
C LEU A 504 2.57 4.91 10.57
N LEU A 505 3.29 3.80 10.79
CA LEU A 505 3.58 2.81 9.75
C LEU A 505 2.30 2.23 9.13
N GLU A 506 1.30 1.94 9.95
CA GLU A 506 0.04 1.39 9.46
C GLU A 506 -0.78 2.45 8.69
N ASP A 507 -0.68 3.71 9.09
CA ASP A 507 -1.27 4.81 8.34
C ASP A 507 -0.58 5.00 6.97
N ALA A 508 0.74 4.93 6.91
CA ALA A 508 1.51 4.97 5.68
C ALA A 508 1.13 3.79 4.74
N ARG A 509 1.04 2.58 5.29
CA ARG A 509 0.60 1.39 4.56
C ARG A 509 -0.82 1.52 4.02
N ARG A 510 -1.74 2.05 4.83
CA ARG A 510 -3.12 2.32 4.43
C ARG A 510 -3.18 3.33 3.27
N ASP A 511 -2.46 4.43 3.37
CA ASP A 511 -2.46 5.48 2.36
C ASP A 511 -1.80 5.02 1.05
N TRP A 512 -0.71 4.27 1.14
CA TRP A 512 -0.06 3.63 -0.01
C TRP A 512 -0.97 2.65 -0.72
N SER A 513 -1.65 1.78 0.04
CA SER A 513 -2.55 0.76 -0.51
C SER A 513 -3.80 1.35 -1.13
N ALA A 514 -4.31 2.45 -0.58
CA ALA A 514 -5.50 3.09 -1.08
C ALA A 514 -5.34 3.68 -2.50
N ILE A 515 -4.11 3.92 -2.94
CA ILE A 515 -3.80 4.41 -4.30
C ILE A 515 -3.19 3.33 -5.20
N GLY A 516 -3.05 2.11 -4.73
CA GLY A 516 -2.66 0.96 -5.56
C GLY A 516 -1.34 0.30 -5.23
N GLY A 517 -0.62 0.81 -4.24
CA GLY A 517 0.57 0.15 -3.73
C GLY A 517 0.24 -1.07 -2.86
N MET A 518 1.25 -1.82 -2.49
CA MET A 518 1.13 -2.95 -1.58
C MET A 518 1.71 -2.59 -0.21
N PRO A 519 1.06 -2.98 0.90
CA PRO A 519 1.65 -2.74 2.23
C PRO A 519 3.00 -3.41 2.44
N ALA A 520 3.23 -4.53 1.75
CA ALA A 520 4.51 -5.22 1.76
C ALA A 520 5.65 -4.38 1.14
N ASP A 521 5.32 -3.39 0.32
CA ASP A 521 6.31 -2.45 -0.23
C ASP A 521 6.90 -1.55 0.85
N ILE A 522 6.16 -1.32 1.96
CA ILE A 522 6.63 -0.48 3.07
C ILE A 522 7.14 -1.37 4.21
N GLN A 523 8.45 -1.34 4.43
CA GLN A 523 9.11 -2.12 5.46
C GLN A 523 9.80 -1.20 6.47
N PRO A 524 9.56 -1.38 7.78
CA PRO A 524 10.24 -0.56 8.78
C PRO A 524 11.73 -0.97 8.89
N LEU A 525 12.59 0.02 9.01
CA LEU A 525 14.04 -0.18 9.17
C LEU A 525 14.38 -1.00 10.42
N SER A 526 13.48 -1.00 11.42
CA SER A 526 13.60 -1.79 12.65
C SER A 526 13.54 -3.31 12.43
N ASN A 527 13.06 -3.78 11.27
CA ASN A 527 13.06 -5.20 10.93
C ASN A 527 14.47 -5.81 10.81
N TRP A 528 15.49 -4.99 10.60
CA TRP A 528 16.87 -5.44 10.44
C TRP A 528 17.72 -4.90 11.57
N LYS A 529 18.73 -5.66 11.99
CA LYS A 529 19.72 -5.18 12.95
C LYS A 529 20.55 -4.06 12.32
N ILE A 530 21.14 -3.19 13.16
CA ILE A 530 21.85 -2.00 12.70
C ILE A 530 23.11 -2.33 11.87
N ASP A 531 23.64 -3.52 12.04
CA ASP A 531 24.81 -4.09 11.37
C ASP A 531 24.47 -4.98 10.16
N GLN A 532 23.18 -5.07 9.80
CA GLN A 532 22.72 -5.89 8.67
C GLN A 532 22.31 -5.00 7.49
N ASP A 533 22.57 -5.48 6.29
CA ASP A 533 22.08 -4.85 5.08
C ASP A 533 20.54 -4.98 4.98
N VAL A 534 19.91 -3.99 4.36
CA VAL A 534 18.50 -4.05 4.02
C VAL A 534 18.33 -4.94 2.78
N PRO A 535 17.68 -6.13 2.89
CA PRO A 535 17.78 -7.18 1.88
C PRO A 535 16.92 -6.98 0.64
N PHE A 536 15.99 -6.03 0.63
CA PHE A 536 15.16 -5.80 -0.55
C PHE A 536 15.73 -4.69 -1.44
N ARG A 537 15.61 -4.89 -2.75
CA ARG A 537 16.17 -4.01 -3.76
C ARG A 537 15.27 -2.80 -4.04
N ASP A 538 13.97 -3.02 -4.21
CA ASP A 538 12.95 -2.03 -4.53
C ASP A 538 11.93 -2.00 -3.40
N GLY A 539 11.55 -0.83 -2.92
CA GLY A 539 10.58 -0.68 -1.85
C GLY A 539 10.65 0.66 -1.14
N ILE A 540 9.86 0.79 -0.10
CA ILE A 540 9.78 1.98 0.76
C ILE A 540 10.31 1.59 2.14
N VAL A 541 11.45 2.16 2.54
CA VAL A 541 11.93 2.01 3.91
C VAL A 541 11.26 3.04 4.79
N PHE A 542 10.47 2.55 5.75
CA PHE A 542 9.89 3.37 6.79
C PHE A 542 10.84 3.47 7.98
N VAL A 543 11.12 4.69 8.43
CA VAL A 543 12.02 4.93 9.55
C VAL A 543 11.47 6.04 10.43
N THR A 544 11.63 5.93 11.76
CA THR A 544 11.25 7.04 12.66
C THR A 544 12.44 7.96 12.91
N TYR A 545 12.18 9.25 13.20
CA TYR A 545 13.25 10.18 13.57
C TYR A 545 14.12 9.68 14.73
N PRO A 546 13.55 9.11 15.82
CA PRO A 546 14.35 8.50 16.87
C PRO A 546 15.21 7.32 16.37
N THR A 547 14.70 6.48 15.46
CA THR A 547 15.46 5.38 14.89
C THR A 547 16.58 5.90 13.98
N LEU A 548 16.32 6.88 13.13
CA LEU A 548 17.30 7.46 12.20
C LEU A 548 18.56 7.97 12.90
N ARG A 549 18.42 8.60 14.09
CA ARG A 549 19.53 9.09 14.90
C ARG A 549 20.26 8.01 15.69
N SER A 550 19.76 6.77 15.69
CA SER A 550 20.32 5.71 16.55
C SER A 550 21.68 5.24 16.09
N GLN A 551 22.56 5.04 17.06
CA GLN A 551 23.94 4.55 16.86
C GLN A 551 24.26 3.42 17.85
N ARG A 552 25.01 2.43 17.41
CA ARG A 552 25.53 1.36 18.26
C ARG A 552 26.97 1.06 17.84
N GLN A 553 27.93 1.31 18.72
CA GLN A 553 29.37 1.23 18.40
C GLN A 553 29.69 2.07 17.14
N ASP A 554 30.30 1.48 16.12
CA ASP A 554 30.65 2.16 14.87
C ASP A 554 29.55 2.13 13.80
N ALA A 555 28.42 1.44 14.07
CA ALA A 555 27.31 1.34 13.15
C ALA A 555 26.21 2.38 13.46
N THR A 556 25.70 3.02 12.42
CA THR A 556 24.58 3.97 12.53
C THR A 556 23.44 3.57 11.61
N ARG A 557 22.19 3.84 12.04
CA ARG A 557 20.99 3.65 11.20
C ARG A 557 21.03 4.52 9.94
N LEU A 558 21.58 5.71 10.06
CA LEU A 558 21.77 6.58 8.91
C LEU A 558 22.68 5.93 7.85
N LYS A 559 23.82 5.35 8.24
CA LYS A 559 24.71 4.66 7.31
C LYS A 559 24.01 3.46 6.65
N GLN A 560 23.34 2.61 7.44
CA GLN A 560 22.57 1.47 6.91
C GLN A 560 21.56 1.91 5.84
N LEU A 561 20.88 3.05 6.05
CA LEU A 561 19.92 3.59 5.11
C LEU A 561 20.58 4.17 3.86
N LEU A 562 21.74 4.86 4.01
CA LEU A 562 22.52 5.38 2.89
C LEU A 562 23.10 4.25 2.03
N ASP A 563 23.63 3.20 2.66
CA ASP A 563 24.15 2.02 1.96
C ASP A 563 23.05 1.32 1.15
N TRP A 564 21.81 1.23 1.69
CA TRP A 564 20.66 0.71 0.95
C TRP A 564 20.24 1.64 -0.20
N ALA A 565 20.20 2.94 0.03
CA ALA A 565 19.83 3.93 -0.98
C ALA A 565 20.78 3.87 -2.18
N GLY A 566 22.08 3.87 -1.92
CA GLY A 566 23.15 3.93 -2.93
C GLY A 566 23.44 5.35 -3.41
N ASP A 567 24.61 5.56 -4.00
CA ASP A 567 25.10 6.89 -4.41
C ASP A 567 24.26 7.56 -5.51
N ASP A 568 23.60 6.75 -6.34
CA ASP A 568 22.75 7.20 -7.45
C ASP A 568 21.27 7.27 -7.07
N PHE A 569 20.96 7.46 -5.80
CA PHE A 569 19.57 7.51 -5.33
C PHE A 569 18.84 8.73 -5.88
N GLU A 570 17.83 8.47 -6.68
CA GLU A 570 16.91 9.47 -7.25
C GLU A 570 15.46 9.33 -6.75
N GLY A 571 15.22 8.45 -5.79
CA GLY A 571 13.91 8.21 -5.21
C GLY A 571 13.41 9.35 -4.33
N VAL A 572 12.25 9.13 -3.72
CA VAL A 572 11.63 10.11 -2.82
C VAL A 572 12.14 9.90 -1.39
N ILE A 573 12.53 11.00 -0.73
CA ILE A 573 12.66 11.07 0.73
C ILE A 573 11.49 11.91 1.23
N ALA A 574 10.53 11.28 1.89
CA ALA A 574 9.41 11.97 2.52
C ALA A 574 9.67 12.13 4.02
N PHE A 575 9.79 13.37 4.48
CA PHE A 575 9.84 13.73 5.89
C PHE A 575 8.43 14.07 6.36
N ASP A 576 7.72 13.09 6.84
CA ASP A 576 6.39 13.25 7.43
C ASP A 576 6.51 13.77 8.86
N GLU A 577 5.62 14.69 9.26
CA GLU A 577 5.75 15.48 10.47
C GLU A 577 7.14 16.14 10.60
N SER A 578 7.59 16.76 9.51
CA SER A 578 8.96 17.29 9.37
C SER A 578 9.37 18.31 10.44
N HIS A 579 8.40 18.90 11.17
CA HIS A 579 8.68 19.76 12.32
C HIS A 579 9.47 19.05 13.45
N GLU A 580 9.47 17.70 13.50
CA GLU A 580 10.31 16.91 14.41
C GLU A 580 11.82 17.09 14.14
N MET A 581 12.19 17.61 12.98
CA MET A 581 13.56 18.05 12.67
C MET A 581 13.87 19.48 13.19
N GLY A 582 12.90 20.15 13.81
CA GLY A 582 13.10 21.47 14.38
C GLY A 582 14.26 21.55 15.37
N GLY A 583 14.88 22.72 15.49
CA GLY A 583 16.01 22.93 16.37
C GLY A 583 17.36 22.37 15.88
N VAL A 584 17.48 22.02 14.59
CA VAL A 584 18.75 21.56 13.99
C VAL A 584 19.88 22.58 14.11
N ALA A 585 19.55 23.86 14.07
CA ALA A 585 20.52 24.97 14.18
C ALA A 585 21.09 25.17 15.60
N GLY A 586 20.56 24.44 16.61
CA GLY A 586 20.87 24.76 18.00
C GLY A 586 20.27 26.11 18.44
N GLY A 587 20.76 26.72 19.48
CA GLY A 587 20.32 28.04 19.96
C GLY A 587 20.87 28.36 21.33
N GLU A 588 20.74 29.64 21.74
CA GLU A 588 20.99 30.02 23.12
C GLU A 588 19.79 29.64 23.98
N GLY A 589 19.97 28.74 24.92
CA GLY A 589 18.99 28.46 25.97
C GLY A 589 19.27 29.22 27.23
N ALA A 590 18.32 29.29 28.18
CA ALA A 590 18.47 29.95 29.46
C ALA A 590 19.71 29.52 30.29
N ARG A 591 20.44 28.49 29.86
CA ARG A 591 21.64 27.92 30.52
C ARG A 591 22.85 27.77 29.58
N GLY A 592 22.94 28.54 28.47
CA GLY A 592 24.04 28.51 27.51
C GLY A 592 23.67 27.87 26.16
N ALA A 593 24.69 27.69 25.26
CA ALA A 593 24.49 27.16 23.92
C ALA A 593 23.88 25.75 23.96
N LYS A 594 22.76 25.56 23.27
CA LYS A 594 22.14 24.27 23.07
C LYS A 594 22.69 23.64 21.78
N ASN A 595 23.22 22.43 21.87
CA ASN A 595 23.53 21.63 20.68
C ASN A 595 22.27 21.41 19.84
N GLY A 596 22.44 21.34 18.53
CA GLY A 596 21.32 21.05 17.61
C GLY A 596 20.61 19.73 17.93
N SER A 597 19.34 19.64 17.60
CA SER A 597 18.55 18.41 17.72
C SER A 597 19.18 17.25 16.95
N LEU A 598 19.53 16.17 17.63
CA LEU A 598 20.11 14.97 16.98
C LEU A 598 19.20 14.38 15.89
N GLN A 599 17.88 14.50 16.05
CA GLN A 599 16.91 14.08 15.03
C GLN A 599 16.98 14.98 13.80
N GLY A 600 17.03 16.29 14.01
CA GLY A 600 17.19 17.27 12.95
C GLY A 600 18.51 17.09 12.19
N ILE A 601 19.61 16.88 12.93
CA ILE A 601 20.93 16.62 12.35
C ILE A 601 20.89 15.36 11.48
N ALA A 602 20.34 14.23 11.96
CA ALA A 602 20.25 13.01 11.21
C ALA A 602 19.41 13.15 9.93
N GLY A 603 18.29 13.89 9.99
CA GLY A 603 17.46 14.17 8.82
C GLY A 603 18.16 15.07 7.79
N VAL A 604 18.94 16.07 8.24
CA VAL A 604 19.75 16.90 7.34
C VAL A 604 20.90 16.11 6.72
N LEU A 605 21.59 15.29 7.49
CA LEU A 605 22.64 14.41 6.98
C LEU A 605 22.11 13.45 5.91
N LEU A 606 20.91 12.87 6.12
CA LEU A 606 20.28 11.97 5.13
C LEU A 606 20.09 12.69 3.79
N GLN A 607 19.50 13.87 3.78
CA GLN A 607 19.26 14.59 2.53
C GLN A 607 20.55 15.16 1.91
N ASN A 608 21.56 15.52 2.71
CA ASN A 608 22.82 16.08 2.19
C ASN A 608 23.72 15.00 1.58
N ASN A 609 23.61 13.75 2.01
CA ASN A 609 24.34 12.63 1.41
C ASN A 609 23.68 12.07 0.13
N LEU A 610 22.44 12.47 -0.18
CA LEU A 610 21.69 11.99 -1.34
C LEU A 610 21.28 13.17 -2.26
N PRO A 611 22.20 13.79 -2.99
CA PRO A 611 21.97 15.01 -3.77
C PRO A 611 20.86 14.89 -4.83
N GLY A 612 20.74 13.72 -5.48
CA GLY A 612 19.72 13.41 -6.48
C GLY A 612 18.33 13.11 -5.91
N ALA A 613 18.20 12.95 -4.60
CA ALA A 613 16.93 12.62 -3.94
C ALA A 613 15.85 13.68 -4.17
N ARG A 614 14.63 13.23 -4.32
CA ARG A 614 13.40 14.04 -4.38
C ARG A 614 12.85 14.21 -2.98
N VAL A 615 13.17 15.35 -2.37
CA VAL A 615 12.84 15.61 -0.96
C VAL A 615 11.47 16.25 -0.84
N LEU A 616 10.60 15.63 -0.05
CA LEU A 616 9.27 16.10 0.33
C LEU A 616 9.23 16.34 1.84
N TYR A 617 9.01 17.57 2.24
CA TYR A 617 8.72 17.92 3.63
C TYR A 617 7.20 18.00 3.81
N ALA A 618 6.66 17.38 4.84
CA ALA A 618 5.23 17.43 5.14
C ALA A 618 5.02 17.77 6.62
N SER A 619 4.35 18.90 6.90
CA SER A 619 4.03 19.33 8.26
C SER A 619 2.90 20.34 8.27
N ALA A 620 1.91 20.16 9.16
CA ALA A 620 0.85 21.13 9.36
C ALA A 620 1.32 22.46 10.01
N THR A 621 2.47 22.43 10.68
CA THR A 621 3.02 23.56 11.45
C THR A 621 4.32 24.13 10.86
N GLY A 622 4.67 23.74 9.64
CA GLY A 622 5.97 24.05 9.02
C GLY A 622 6.27 25.54 8.91
N ALA A 623 5.28 26.36 8.62
CA ALA A 623 5.43 27.82 8.48
C ALA A 623 5.09 28.60 9.77
N SER A 624 4.88 27.96 10.91
CA SER A 624 4.53 28.61 12.15
C SER A 624 5.75 29.18 12.95
N ASP A 625 6.93 28.59 12.70
CA ASP A 625 8.19 28.97 13.36
C ASP A 625 9.36 28.83 12.37
N VAL A 626 10.26 29.84 12.35
CA VAL A 626 11.46 29.83 11.50
C VAL A 626 12.36 28.62 11.76
N ASN A 627 12.43 28.16 13.01
CA ASN A 627 13.20 26.96 13.35
C ASN A 627 12.69 25.70 12.64
N ASN A 628 11.39 25.71 12.25
CA ASN A 628 10.77 24.65 11.46
C ASN A 628 11.15 24.68 9.97
N LEU A 629 11.86 25.71 9.50
CA LEU A 629 12.40 25.79 8.15
C LEU A 629 13.93 25.57 8.11
N ALA A 630 14.61 25.63 9.26
CA ALA A 630 16.07 25.51 9.35
C ALA A 630 16.66 24.19 8.85
N TYR A 631 15.85 23.13 8.78
CA TYR A 631 16.21 21.82 8.24
C TYR A 631 15.91 21.67 6.73
N ALA A 632 15.16 22.60 6.16
CA ALA A 632 14.65 22.49 4.79
C ALA A 632 15.66 23.01 3.75
N VAL A 633 16.89 22.50 3.80
CA VAL A 633 18.02 22.94 2.96
C VAL A 633 17.71 22.85 1.47
N ARG A 634 16.82 21.94 1.06
CA ARG A 634 16.47 21.74 -0.34
C ARG A 634 15.47 22.75 -0.91
N LEU A 635 14.92 23.64 -0.07
CA LEU A 635 14.05 24.74 -0.56
C LEU A 635 14.86 25.92 -1.14
N GLY A 636 16.17 25.97 -0.88
CA GLY A 636 17.01 27.07 -1.35
C GLY A 636 16.67 28.41 -0.67
N LEU A 637 16.41 28.37 0.63
CA LEU A 637 16.05 29.56 1.44
C LEU A 637 17.25 30.49 1.70
N TRP A 638 18.47 30.00 1.58
CA TRP A 638 19.73 30.71 1.77
C TRP A 638 20.79 30.24 0.77
N GLY A 639 21.87 30.98 0.64
CA GLY A 639 22.95 30.68 -0.28
C GLY A 639 22.83 31.43 -1.63
N PRO A 640 23.52 30.99 -2.68
CA PRO A 640 23.59 31.69 -3.95
C PRO A 640 22.23 32.04 -4.54
N GLY A 641 22.02 33.27 -4.95
CA GLY A 641 20.77 33.76 -5.55
C GLY A 641 19.67 34.09 -4.57
N THR A 642 19.92 34.05 -3.26
CA THR A 642 19.00 34.46 -2.20
C THR A 642 19.46 35.71 -1.45
N ALA A 643 18.57 36.30 -0.64
CA ALA A 643 18.90 37.46 0.21
C ALA A 643 19.74 37.08 1.46
N PHE A 644 19.87 35.80 1.77
CA PHE A 644 20.50 35.28 2.98
C PHE A 644 21.76 34.51 2.65
N ALA A 645 22.89 34.92 3.25
CA ALA A 645 24.19 34.31 2.95
C ALA A 645 24.28 32.84 3.41
N ASN A 646 23.68 32.50 4.55
CA ASN A 646 23.69 31.18 5.15
C ASN A 646 22.43 31.00 6.03
N ARG A 647 22.30 29.77 6.58
CA ARG A 647 21.16 29.38 7.43
C ARG A 647 21.01 30.25 8.67
N GLU A 648 22.11 30.58 9.33
CA GLU A 648 22.14 31.37 10.55
C GLU A 648 21.64 32.80 10.31
N ASP A 649 22.05 33.39 9.20
CA ASP A 649 21.58 34.69 8.73
C ASP A 649 20.08 34.69 8.43
N PHE A 650 19.61 33.70 7.71
CA PHE A 650 18.18 33.46 7.43
C PHE A 650 17.38 33.40 8.73
N ILE A 651 17.80 32.55 9.69
CA ILE A 651 17.09 32.40 10.97
C ILE A 651 17.07 33.70 11.76
N ALA A 652 18.19 34.41 11.83
CA ALA A 652 18.29 35.67 12.60
C ALA A 652 17.38 36.75 12.03
N GLN A 653 17.38 36.95 10.71
CA GLN A 653 16.57 37.98 10.06
C GLN A 653 15.07 37.65 10.11
N ILE A 654 14.67 36.40 9.83
CA ILE A 654 13.26 36.02 9.88
C ILE A 654 12.73 36.03 11.31
N ARG A 655 13.51 35.62 12.31
CA ARG A 655 13.13 35.73 13.72
C ARG A 655 12.93 37.19 14.13
N GLY A 656 13.79 38.09 13.66
CA GLY A 656 13.65 39.54 13.90
C GLY A 656 12.36 40.13 13.30
N GLY A 657 11.90 39.61 12.16
CA GLY A 657 10.66 40.01 11.49
C GLY A 657 9.39 39.35 12.00
N GLY A 658 9.50 38.29 12.82
CA GLY A 658 8.38 37.55 13.43
C GLY A 658 7.42 36.90 12.41
N ILE A 659 6.12 36.90 12.76
CA ILE A 659 5.07 36.24 11.95
C ILE A 659 4.97 36.83 10.53
N ALA A 660 5.12 38.18 10.41
CA ALA A 660 5.03 38.81 9.08
C ALA A 660 6.15 38.39 8.14
N ALA A 661 7.37 38.19 8.65
CA ALA A 661 8.48 37.67 7.83
C ALA A 661 8.23 36.19 7.41
N MET A 662 7.70 35.37 8.32
CA MET A 662 7.32 33.98 7.99
C MET A 662 6.24 33.92 6.92
N GLU A 663 5.26 34.81 6.97
CA GLU A 663 4.22 34.91 5.94
C GLU A 663 4.80 35.30 4.60
N LEU A 664 5.72 36.25 4.54
CA LEU A 664 6.42 36.61 3.30
C LEU A 664 7.21 35.43 2.72
N VAL A 665 7.97 34.71 3.54
CA VAL A 665 8.71 33.51 3.09
C VAL A 665 7.76 32.47 2.52
N SER A 666 6.63 32.23 3.17
CA SER A 666 5.62 31.26 2.70
C SER A 666 5.03 31.67 1.35
N ARG A 667 4.74 32.96 1.16
CA ARG A 667 4.24 33.54 -0.10
C ARG A 667 5.27 33.43 -1.21
N ASP A 668 6.53 33.73 -0.93
CA ASP A 668 7.62 33.62 -1.91
C ASP A 668 7.85 32.15 -2.33
N LEU A 669 7.82 31.22 -1.37
CA LEU A 669 7.91 29.79 -1.66
C LEU A 669 6.73 29.31 -2.51
N LYS A 670 5.50 29.80 -2.26
CA LYS A 670 4.34 29.51 -3.11
C LYS A 670 4.53 30.08 -4.53
N ALA A 671 4.98 31.32 -4.64
CA ALA A 671 5.27 31.96 -5.93
C ALA A 671 6.34 31.22 -6.74
N LEU A 672 7.27 30.55 -6.07
CA LEU A 672 8.30 29.70 -6.67
C LEU A 672 7.78 28.26 -6.97
N GLY A 673 6.58 27.90 -6.53
CA GLY A 673 6.03 26.55 -6.67
C GLY A 673 6.65 25.49 -5.76
N LEU A 674 7.26 25.91 -4.65
CA LEU A 674 7.97 25.05 -3.68
C LEU A 674 7.17 24.78 -2.40
N TYR A 675 6.02 25.42 -2.24
CA TYR A 675 5.22 25.36 -1.01
C TYR A 675 3.72 25.41 -1.29
N GLN A 676 2.96 24.60 -0.60
CA GLN A 676 1.50 24.67 -0.50
C GLN A 676 1.05 24.51 0.95
N ALA A 677 0.00 25.22 1.36
CA ALA A 677 -0.61 25.08 2.68
C ALA A 677 -2.12 25.31 2.56
N ARG A 678 -2.88 24.27 2.83
CA ARG A 678 -4.35 24.26 2.82
C ARG A 678 -4.86 23.73 4.16
N ALA A 679 -6.01 24.16 4.57
CA ALA A 679 -6.69 23.68 5.78
C ALA A 679 -8.10 23.20 5.43
N LEU A 680 -8.69 22.38 6.29
CA LEU A 680 -10.11 22.06 6.18
C LEU A 680 -10.94 23.30 6.53
N SER A 681 -12.01 23.52 5.79
CA SER A 681 -13.01 24.51 6.16
C SER A 681 -13.81 24.02 7.37
N PHE A 682 -13.96 24.87 8.36
CA PHE A 682 -14.85 24.65 9.49
C PHE A 682 -16.21 25.39 9.32
N ALA A 683 -16.51 25.90 8.11
CA ALA A 683 -17.79 26.54 7.84
C ALA A 683 -18.93 25.54 8.04
N GLY A 684 -19.93 25.94 8.82
CA GLY A 684 -21.07 25.07 9.13
C GLY A 684 -20.81 24.00 10.20
N VAL A 685 -19.62 23.99 10.84
CA VAL A 685 -19.35 23.13 11.99
C VAL A 685 -19.86 23.82 13.25
N GLU A 686 -20.79 23.17 13.93
CA GLU A 686 -21.24 23.56 15.27
C GLU A 686 -20.57 22.63 16.29
N TYR A 687 -20.22 23.19 17.44
CA TYR A 687 -19.71 22.40 18.55
C TYR A 687 -20.47 22.72 19.83
N GLU A 688 -20.69 21.70 20.63
CA GLU A 688 -21.33 21.81 21.93
C GLU A 688 -20.35 21.34 23.01
N ILE A 689 -20.25 22.13 24.07
CA ILE A 689 -19.44 21.77 25.23
C ILE A 689 -20.32 20.99 26.19
N LEU A 690 -20.13 19.67 26.23
CA LEU A 690 -20.74 18.82 27.23
C LEU A 690 -19.97 18.97 28.55
N LYS A 691 -20.60 19.63 29.53
CA LYS A 691 -20.06 19.68 30.88
C LYS A 691 -20.45 18.40 31.62
N HIS A 692 -19.47 17.74 32.15
CA HIS A 692 -19.66 16.58 33.03
C HIS A 692 -19.26 16.96 34.46
N ASP A 693 -20.23 16.98 35.37
CA ASP A 693 -19.97 17.17 36.78
C ASP A 693 -19.44 15.87 37.38
N LEU A 694 -18.26 15.94 37.95
CA LEU A 694 -17.63 14.79 38.61
C LEU A 694 -18.42 14.42 39.88
N SER A 695 -18.61 13.12 40.12
CA SER A 695 -19.14 12.66 41.41
C SER A 695 -18.16 12.94 42.55
N PRO A 696 -18.63 13.02 43.83
CA PRO A 696 -17.74 13.21 44.97
C PRO A 696 -16.59 12.19 45.02
N ASP A 697 -16.84 10.94 44.64
CA ASP A 697 -15.81 9.90 44.60
C ASP A 697 -14.77 10.19 43.48
N GLN A 698 -15.21 10.63 42.31
CA GLN A 698 -14.32 11.00 41.21
C GLN A 698 -13.47 12.22 41.58
N ILE A 699 -14.06 13.23 42.27
CA ILE A 699 -13.32 14.40 42.79
C ILE A 699 -12.26 13.95 43.80
N SER A 700 -12.62 13.07 44.74
CA SER A 700 -11.69 12.55 45.73
C SER A 700 -10.51 11.77 45.10
N ILE A 701 -10.78 10.97 44.05
CA ILE A 701 -9.74 10.28 43.28
C ILE A 701 -8.85 11.31 42.58
N TYR A 702 -9.44 12.29 41.89
CA TYR A 702 -8.69 13.34 41.19
C TYR A 702 -7.79 14.12 42.14
N ASP A 703 -8.31 14.58 43.28
CA ASP A 703 -7.57 15.33 44.27
C ASP A 703 -6.41 14.51 44.86
N THR A 704 -6.64 13.20 45.12
CA THR A 704 -5.58 12.29 45.59
C THR A 704 -4.44 12.18 44.57
N TYR A 705 -4.77 12.07 43.26
CA TYR A 705 -3.77 12.06 42.19
C TYR A 705 -3.05 13.41 42.07
N ALA A 706 -3.78 14.52 42.16
CA ALA A 706 -3.21 15.88 42.12
C ALA A 706 -2.23 16.13 43.26
N ASP A 707 -2.58 15.71 44.49
CA ASP A 707 -1.71 15.81 45.66
C ASP A 707 -0.47 14.91 45.51
N ALA A 708 -0.62 13.69 45.02
CA ALA A 708 0.50 12.78 44.75
C ALA A 708 1.46 13.38 43.70
N TRP A 709 0.95 13.98 42.66
CA TRP A 709 1.77 14.70 41.65
C TRP A 709 2.45 15.94 42.24
N ALA A 710 1.77 16.73 43.06
CA ALA A 710 2.36 17.87 43.74
C ALA A 710 3.54 17.46 44.62
N ILE A 711 3.42 16.35 45.35
CA ILE A 711 4.52 15.78 46.17
C ILE A 711 5.68 15.35 45.29
N LEU A 712 5.40 14.62 44.20
CA LEU A 712 6.43 14.17 43.26
C LEU A 712 7.17 15.34 42.60
N CYS A 713 6.45 16.35 42.14
CA CYS A 713 7.03 17.57 41.56
C CYS A 713 7.89 18.31 42.59
N ALA A 714 7.41 18.46 43.83
CA ALA A 714 8.16 19.11 44.89
C ALA A 714 9.44 18.33 45.29
N ALA A 715 9.39 17.01 45.24
CA ALA A 715 10.55 16.14 45.46
C ALA A 715 11.57 16.25 44.32
N ALA A 716 11.07 16.25 43.08
CA ALA A 716 11.88 16.40 41.88
C ALA A 716 12.66 17.72 41.84
N HIS A 717 12.03 18.83 42.24
CA HIS A 717 12.68 20.13 42.32
C HIS A 717 13.80 20.19 43.35
N LYS A 718 13.80 19.30 44.34
CA LYS A 718 14.84 19.16 45.36
C LYS A 718 16.00 18.26 44.96
N MET A 719 15.85 17.46 43.89
CA MET A 719 16.92 16.56 43.45
C MET A 719 17.92 17.28 42.55
N PRO A 720 19.25 17.06 42.74
CA PRO A 720 20.27 17.69 41.89
C PRO A 720 20.31 17.16 40.44
N TYR A 721 19.52 16.13 40.09
CA TYR A 721 19.36 15.55 38.77
C TYR A 721 17.93 15.75 38.25
N ARG A 722 17.79 16.67 37.42
CA ARG A 722 16.88 17.26 36.44
C ARG A 722 15.55 16.59 36.11
N GLU A 723 14.60 17.48 35.85
CA GLU A 723 13.24 17.39 35.31
C GLU A 723 13.04 16.40 34.14
N GLU A 724 14.08 16.06 33.36
CA GLU A 724 14.01 15.12 32.23
C GLU A 724 13.79 13.64 32.63
N ALA A 725 14.10 13.28 33.89
CA ALA A 725 13.95 11.89 34.36
C ALA A 725 12.53 11.53 34.81
N ILE A 726 11.67 12.54 35.03
CA ILE A 726 10.29 12.37 35.53
C ILE A 726 9.27 12.41 34.37
N MET A 727 9.64 13.02 33.24
CA MET A 727 8.80 13.16 32.06
C MET A 727 8.98 12.00 31.05
N ARG A 728 9.82 11.03 31.35
CA ARG A 728 9.94 9.76 30.65
C ARG A 728 9.26 8.65 31.45
#